data_b3fb32a93bcfb9a1a7d1436f94df6b0b
#
_entry.id   b3fb32a93bcfb9a1a7d1436f94df6b0b
#
_cell.length_a   1.000
_cell.length_b   1.000
_cell.length_c   1.000
_cell.angle_alpha   90.00
_cell.angle_beta   90.00
_cell.angle_gamma   90.00
#
_symmetry.space_group_name_H-M   'P 1'
#
loop_
_entity.id
_entity.type
_entity.pdbx_description
1 polymer ?
#
loop_
_entity_poly.entity_id
_entity_poly.type
_entity_poly.pdbx_seq_one_letter_code
_entity_poly.pdbx_strand_id
1 'polypeptide(L)'
;GPDGALYIVDWYNAIIDHGEVDFHHPLRDKAHGRIWRLIAKDRPLVERPNIHGAPVEALLEYLKVPEGYSRTQAKRELSTRSHDEVLPKLESWLTSLSTEDPEFEHHRLEALWLYGTMNAPDEKLLRKVLASPEPRARASGVRILFHWRDHVDKPFELFASAINDEHPRVRLEAVNVLREIGSLEAANIAIRALNWQLDQWLDYAIWLTARELRDDWLPALQAGKKVFGGATDQLRYALEATGDPRATVPLVALLRDAKIGEGDLPNAVKTIAGLGRPPEVDLVLTLAGKQPSLLTSIAEGARHNGVKPDGAASVIPRLAHGELPVREAAAELAGIWRVTAAGGALAGRVRNARDASERLIAARALARLKQFDRLAGLAASTQDQDVRVAAVAAWAEAQPVEARRPAVEILVGASDSEEIEPVFTAFINRESGASQLAVALEKFRLKQAVAITGIRLVRASGREFPELIVALNKAGALKPVAFDLTQHEREDLLAQVITSGDAKRGAEVYRRKSMACTLCHQIGTEGGKVGPVLSSIGAYAQPAAILDSILSPNNDIKQGFETVIVTRKDDTTVAGILQRRSDAATVIRDPANKIVAIPNDDVKKSAKSPVSLMPAGLTTTLRKDELVDLVRYLTGLNGNGDARPLPPQQK
;
A
#
# COMPACT_ATOMS: atom_id res chain seq x y z
N GLY A 1 -1.62 -28.19 20.47
CA GLY A 1 -1.42 -29.64 20.41
C GLY A 1 -2.67 -30.43 20.73
N PRO A 2 -2.62 -31.79 20.64
CA PRO A 2 -3.79 -32.65 20.86
C PRO A 2 -4.28 -32.63 22.32
N ASP A 3 -3.49 -32.16 23.23
CA ASP A 3 -3.76 -32.01 24.67
C ASP A 3 -4.13 -30.59 25.08
N GLY A 4 -4.36 -29.70 24.11
CA GLY A 4 -4.68 -28.29 24.35
C GLY A 4 -3.49 -27.40 24.74
N ALA A 5 -2.28 -27.96 24.83
CA ALA A 5 -1.07 -27.19 25.07
C ALA A 5 -0.56 -26.49 23.78
N LEU A 6 0.16 -25.40 23.95
CA LEU A 6 0.89 -24.74 22.86
C LEU A 6 2.28 -25.36 22.73
N TYR A 7 2.60 -25.84 21.54
CA TYR A 7 3.91 -26.40 21.22
C TYR A 7 4.68 -25.43 20.33
N ILE A 8 5.91 -25.08 20.75
CA ILE A 8 6.81 -24.18 20.02
C ILE A 8 8.05 -24.98 19.64
N VAL A 9 8.28 -25.11 18.34
CA VAL A 9 9.52 -25.69 17.82
C VAL A 9 10.63 -24.65 17.92
N ASP A 10 11.75 -25.00 18.55
CA ASP A 10 12.90 -24.15 18.75
C ASP A 10 14.16 -24.84 18.21
N TRP A 11 14.92 -24.13 17.43
CA TRP A 11 16.13 -24.64 16.77
C TRP A 11 17.34 -24.76 17.73
N TYR A 12 17.14 -24.42 19.01
CA TYR A 12 18.22 -24.41 20.01
C TYR A 12 19.40 -23.53 19.58
N ASN A 13 19.15 -22.41 18.94
CA ASN A 13 20.21 -21.51 18.49
C ASN A 13 20.63 -20.58 19.63
N ALA A 14 21.92 -20.58 19.96
CA ALA A 14 22.52 -19.69 20.98
C ALA A 14 22.63 -18.23 20.47
N ILE A 15 22.45 -18.01 19.17
CA ILE A 15 22.54 -16.71 18.54
C ILE A 15 21.14 -16.22 18.27
N ILE A 16 20.77 -15.09 18.89
CA ILE A 16 19.51 -14.41 18.65
C ILE A 16 19.82 -13.26 17.67
N ASP A 17 19.49 -13.46 16.40
CA ASP A 17 19.62 -12.45 15.35
C ASP A 17 18.36 -12.45 14.48
N HIS A 18 18.01 -11.28 13.92
CA HIS A 18 16.89 -11.12 12.98
C HIS A 18 17.26 -11.50 11.54
N GLY A 19 18.54 -11.73 11.27
CA GLY A 19 19.06 -12.16 9.99
C GLY A 19 19.25 -13.67 9.90
N GLU A 20 19.56 -14.15 8.69
CA GLU A 20 20.06 -15.51 8.52
C GLU A 20 21.42 -15.65 9.20
N VAL A 21 21.46 -16.39 10.30
CA VAL A 21 22.72 -16.75 10.91
C VAL A 21 23.48 -17.69 9.96
N ASP A 22 24.73 -17.34 9.65
CA ASP A 22 25.59 -18.14 8.78
C ASP A 22 25.53 -19.61 9.22
N PHE A 23 25.27 -20.49 8.26
CA PHE A 23 25.15 -21.93 8.49
C PHE A 23 26.42 -22.53 9.11
N HIS A 24 27.57 -21.91 8.85
CA HIS A 24 28.88 -22.33 9.34
C HIS A 24 29.31 -21.60 10.62
N HIS A 25 28.47 -20.70 11.18
CA HIS A 25 28.83 -19.97 12.38
C HIS A 25 29.21 -20.92 13.54
N PRO A 26 30.37 -20.74 14.21
CA PRO A 26 30.90 -21.69 15.19
C PRO A 26 30.00 -21.87 16.41
N LEU A 27 29.21 -20.84 16.79
CA LEU A 27 28.28 -20.92 17.92
C LEU A 27 26.91 -21.55 17.55
N ARG A 28 26.69 -21.92 16.28
CA ARG A 28 25.44 -22.55 15.87
C ARG A 28 25.41 -24.02 16.31
N ASP A 29 24.43 -24.37 17.11
CA ASP A 29 24.16 -25.79 17.42
C ASP A 29 23.52 -26.46 16.22
N LYS A 30 24.14 -27.50 15.68
CA LYS A 30 23.68 -28.26 14.51
C LYS A 30 23.15 -29.64 14.89
N ALA A 31 23.22 -30.02 16.16
CA ALA A 31 22.88 -31.35 16.64
C ALA A 31 21.60 -31.40 17.46
N HIS A 32 21.16 -30.29 18.02
CA HIS A 32 20.03 -30.23 18.94
C HIS A 32 18.92 -29.35 18.41
N GLY A 33 17.70 -29.68 18.78
CA GLY A 33 16.50 -28.87 18.68
C GLY A 33 15.70 -29.03 19.96
N ARG A 34 14.73 -28.14 20.18
CA ARG A 34 13.81 -28.20 21.32
C ARG A 34 12.39 -28.06 20.87
N ILE A 35 11.50 -28.69 21.62
CA ILE A 35 10.07 -28.42 21.52
C ILE A 35 9.60 -27.98 22.91
N TRP A 36 9.21 -26.72 23.00
CA TRP A 36 8.61 -26.19 24.22
C TRP A 36 7.14 -26.55 24.26
N ARG A 37 6.65 -27.00 25.42
CA ARG A 37 5.24 -27.24 25.69
C ARG A 37 4.78 -26.25 26.74
N LEU A 38 3.96 -25.30 26.33
CA LEU A 38 3.36 -24.32 27.23
C LEU A 38 1.95 -24.76 27.59
N ILE A 39 1.68 -24.80 28.88
CA ILE A 39 0.38 -25.15 29.45
C ILE A 39 -0.13 -24.00 30.29
N ALA A 40 -1.45 -23.79 30.31
CA ALA A 40 -2.07 -22.86 31.24
C ALA A 40 -2.06 -23.45 32.65
N LYS A 41 -1.55 -22.68 33.63
CA LYS A 41 -1.30 -23.18 35.00
C LYS A 41 -2.56 -23.71 35.70
N ASP A 42 -3.70 -23.06 35.49
CA ASP A 42 -4.95 -23.35 36.20
C ASP A 42 -6.02 -23.96 35.27
N ARG A 43 -5.60 -24.53 34.14
CA ARG A 43 -6.49 -25.16 33.19
C ARG A 43 -6.08 -26.62 32.96
N PRO A 44 -6.98 -27.59 33.11
CA PRO A 44 -6.69 -29.00 32.84
C PRO A 44 -6.35 -29.19 31.36
N LEU A 45 -5.45 -30.10 31.08
CA LEU A 45 -5.15 -30.52 29.72
C LEU A 45 -6.34 -31.28 29.14
N VAL A 46 -6.52 -31.16 27.82
CA VAL A 46 -7.51 -31.97 27.08
C VAL A 46 -7.02 -33.42 27.02
N GLU A 47 -7.89 -34.36 27.18
CA GLU A 47 -7.57 -35.78 27.03
C GLU A 47 -7.10 -36.04 25.59
N ARG A 48 -6.02 -36.79 25.46
CA ARG A 48 -5.43 -37.08 24.16
C ARG A 48 -6.38 -37.97 23.35
N PRO A 49 -6.77 -37.57 22.12
CA PRO A 49 -7.72 -38.36 21.33
C PRO A 49 -7.11 -39.68 20.88
N ASN A 50 -7.88 -40.76 21.02
CA ASN A 50 -7.53 -42.06 20.47
C ASN A 50 -8.08 -42.16 19.04
N ILE A 51 -7.26 -41.85 18.02
CA ILE A 51 -7.68 -41.75 16.62
C ILE A 51 -7.38 -43.04 15.85
N HIS A 52 -6.12 -43.50 15.92
CA HIS A 52 -5.65 -44.59 15.08
C HIS A 52 -6.38 -45.89 15.41
N GLY A 53 -7.01 -46.52 14.42
CA GLY A 53 -7.75 -47.78 14.55
C GLY A 53 -9.08 -47.68 15.34
N ALA A 54 -9.50 -46.47 15.76
CA ALA A 54 -10.75 -46.30 16.47
C ALA A 54 -11.97 -46.65 15.59
N PRO A 55 -13.10 -47.14 16.16
CA PRO A 55 -14.33 -47.34 15.42
C PRO A 55 -14.81 -46.08 14.70
N VAL A 56 -15.50 -46.23 13.56
CA VAL A 56 -16.01 -45.08 12.77
C VAL A 56 -16.88 -44.16 13.63
N GLU A 57 -17.76 -44.75 14.44
CA GLU A 57 -18.66 -44.00 15.31
C GLU A 57 -17.91 -43.13 16.32
N ALA A 58 -16.82 -43.63 16.89
CA ALA A 58 -15.97 -42.87 17.80
C ALA A 58 -15.22 -41.74 17.08
N LEU A 59 -14.77 -42.00 15.86
CA LEU A 59 -14.13 -40.97 15.02
C LEU A 59 -15.10 -39.87 14.62
N LEU A 60 -16.37 -40.19 14.35
CA LEU A 60 -17.41 -39.19 14.05
C LEU A 60 -17.72 -38.30 15.25
N GLU A 61 -17.69 -38.84 16.48
CA GLU A 61 -17.87 -38.02 17.70
C GLU A 61 -16.72 -37.01 17.89
N TYR A 62 -15.50 -37.33 17.44
CA TYR A 62 -14.43 -36.33 17.44
C TYR A 62 -14.70 -35.11 16.51
N LEU A 63 -15.66 -35.19 15.59
CA LEU A 63 -16.04 -34.02 14.78
C LEU A 63 -16.81 -32.96 15.60
N LYS A 64 -17.30 -33.29 16.78
CA LYS A 64 -18.02 -32.37 17.68
C LYS A 64 -17.10 -31.62 18.65
N VAL A 65 -15.86 -32.08 18.84
CA VAL A 65 -14.97 -31.47 19.83
C VAL A 65 -14.44 -30.11 19.37
N PRO A 66 -14.15 -29.17 20.29
CA PRO A 66 -13.66 -27.84 19.94
C PRO A 66 -12.25 -27.87 19.35
N GLU A 67 -11.45 -28.90 19.61
CA GLU A 67 -10.07 -29.01 19.18
C GLU A 67 -9.95 -29.32 17.68
N GLY A 68 -9.50 -28.36 16.90
CA GLY A 68 -9.28 -28.50 15.44
C GLY A 68 -8.33 -29.64 15.08
N TYR A 69 -7.34 -29.95 15.93
CA TYR A 69 -6.45 -31.08 15.74
C TYR A 69 -7.23 -32.41 15.71
N SER A 70 -8.07 -32.66 16.72
CA SER A 70 -8.84 -33.90 16.85
C SER A 70 -9.80 -34.09 15.66
N ARG A 71 -10.53 -33.04 15.26
CA ARG A 71 -11.40 -33.06 14.08
C ARG A 71 -10.63 -33.38 12.80
N THR A 72 -9.46 -32.74 12.60
CA THR A 72 -8.63 -32.96 11.42
C THR A 72 -8.09 -34.38 11.35
N GLN A 73 -7.57 -34.92 12.46
CA GLN A 73 -7.04 -36.28 12.50
C GLN A 73 -8.14 -37.33 12.34
N ALA A 74 -9.32 -37.12 12.94
CA ALA A 74 -10.45 -37.99 12.75
C ALA A 74 -10.88 -38.07 11.28
N LYS A 75 -11.00 -36.93 10.59
CA LYS A 75 -11.30 -36.91 9.15
C LYS A 75 -10.24 -37.63 8.32
N ARG A 76 -8.95 -37.42 8.64
CA ARG A 76 -7.85 -38.15 7.96
C ARG A 76 -7.95 -39.67 8.16
N GLU A 77 -8.15 -40.12 9.37
CA GLU A 77 -8.32 -41.57 9.66
C GLU A 77 -9.54 -42.14 8.93
N LEU A 78 -10.69 -41.44 8.97
CA LEU A 78 -11.90 -41.83 8.24
C LEU A 78 -11.67 -41.91 6.73
N SER A 79 -10.89 -40.98 6.15
CA SER A 79 -10.61 -40.97 4.72
C SER A 79 -9.69 -42.11 4.22
N THR A 80 -9.06 -42.85 5.14
CA THR A 80 -8.27 -44.06 4.78
C THR A 80 -9.13 -45.31 4.64
N ARG A 81 -10.43 -45.23 5.02
CA ARG A 81 -11.36 -46.35 5.01
C ARG A 81 -12.26 -46.34 3.78
N SER A 82 -12.93 -47.44 3.53
CA SER A 82 -13.84 -47.55 2.38
C SER A 82 -15.09 -46.67 2.55
N HIS A 83 -15.64 -46.21 1.44
CA HIS A 83 -16.92 -45.49 1.44
C HIS A 83 -18.05 -46.31 2.05
N ASP A 84 -18.10 -47.62 1.75
CA ASP A 84 -19.14 -48.53 2.27
C ASP A 84 -19.10 -48.65 3.80
N GLU A 85 -17.93 -48.50 4.41
CA GLU A 85 -17.79 -48.53 5.87
C GLU A 85 -18.18 -47.17 6.51
N VAL A 86 -17.80 -46.05 5.89
CA VAL A 86 -17.91 -44.74 6.54
C VAL A 86 -19.21 -44.03 6.21
N LEU A 87 -19.61 -43.95 4.92
CA LEU A 87 -20.71 -43.08 4.50
C LEU A 87 -22.06 -43.43 5.14
N PRO A 88 -22.48 -44.70 5.28
CA PRO A 88 -23.75 -45.04 5.96
C PRO A 88 -23.76 -44.61 7.44
N LYS A 89 -22.61 -44.71 8.12
CA LYS A 89 -22.47 -44.29 9.51
C LYS A 89 -22.44 -42.77 9.66
N LEU A 90 -21.80 -42.09 8.72
CA LEU A 90 -21.80 -40.62 8.65
C LEU A 90 -23.21 -40.06 8.42
N GLU A 91 -24.01 -40.68 7.55
CA GLU A 91 -25.42 -40.31 7.33
C GLU A 91 -26.25 -40.52 8.59
N SER A 92 -26.07 -41.67 9.26
CA SER A 92 -26.73 -41.95 10.53
C SER A 92 -26.33 -40.96 11.63
N TRP A 93 -25.04 -40.65 11.74
CA TRP A 93 -24.51 -39.66 12.68
C TRP A 93 -25.09 -38.27 12.38
N LEU A 94 -25.10 -37.82 11.13
CA LEU A 94 -25.67 -36.54 10.72
C LEU A 94 -27.18 -36.43 11.08
N THR A 95 -27.91 -37.51 10.90
CA THR A 95 -29.34 -37.57 11.25
C THR A 95 -29.58 -37.53 12.76
N SER A 96 -28.62 -37.99 13.56
CA SER A 96 -28.69 -38.00 15.02
C SER A 96 -28.36 -36.65 15.67
N LEU A 97 -27.83 -35.70 14.92
CA LEU A 97 -27.48 -34.38 15.44
C LEU A 97 -28.73 -33.61 15.89
N SER A 98 -28.68 -33.06 17.09
CA SER A 98 -29.77 -32.23 17.62
C SER A 98 -29.76 -30.85 17.01
N THR A 99 -30.90 -30.42 16.47
CA THR A 99 -31.07 -29.04 15.99
C THR A 99 -31.12 -28.01 17.12
N GLU A 100 -31.27 -28.43 18.36
CA GLU A 100 -31.22 -27.61 19.57
C GLU A 100 -29.76 -27.31 20.01
N ASP A 101 -28.77 -28.04 19.45
CA ASP A 101 -27.36 -27.84 19.76
C ASP A 101 -26.88 -26.52 19.15
N PRO A 102 -26.33 -25.57 19.93
CA PRO A 102 -25.77 -24.33 19.41
C PRO A 102 -24.70 -24.54 18.33
N GLU A 103 -23.99 -25.68 18.36
CA GLU A 103 -22.95 -26.03 17.39
C GLU A 103 -23.49 -26.90 16.22
N PHE A 104 -24.81 -27.09 16.12
CA PHE A 104 -25.41 -27.92 15.07
C PHE A 104 -24.93 -27.60 13.67
N GLU A 105 -24.89 -26.30 13.30
CA GLU A 105 -24.45 -25.87 11.99
C GLU A 105 -22.96 -26.16 11.74
N HIS A 106 -22.14 -26.06 12.78
CA HIS A 106 -20.74 -26.45 12.73
C HIS A 106 -20.61 -27.97 12.52
N HIS A 107 -21.32 -28.77 13.29
CA HIS A 107 -21.27 -30.24 13.17
C HIS A 107 -21.74 -30.69 11.78
N ARG A 108 -22.80 -30.08 11.26
CA ARG A 108 -23.28 -30.31 9.89
C ARG A 108 -22.23 -29.94 8.84
N LEU A 109 -21.50 -28.84 9.03
CA LEU A 109 -20.43 -28.43 8.18
C LEU A 109 -19.23 -29.41 8.25
N GLU A 110 -18.88 -29.94 9.43
CA GLU A 110 -17.84 -30.96 9.58
C GLU A 110 -18.18 -32.23 8.79
N ALA A 111 -19.45 -32.63 8.76
CA ALA A 111 -19.90 -33.71 7.89
C ALA A 111 -19.67 -33.40 6.41
N LEU A 112 -20.05 -32.21 5.96
CA LEU A 112 -19.81 -31.78 4.56
C LEU A 112 -18.33 -31.82 4.21
N TRP A 113 -17.46 -31.36 5.11
CA TRP A 113 -16.01 -31.44 4.92
C TRP A 113 -15.49 -32.88 4.90
N LEU A 114 -16.07 -33.79 5.65
CA LEU A 114 -15.72 -35.21 5.60
C LEU A 114 -16.13 -35.83 4.24
N TYR A 115 -17.34 -35.54 3.73
CA TYR A 115 -17.75 -35.92 2.38
C TYR A 115 -16.76 -35.37 1.32
N GLY A 116 -16.31 -34.12 1.48
CA GLY A 116 -15.29 -33.52 0.63
C GLY A 116 -13.94 -34.24 0.73
N THR A 117 -13.50 -34.56 1.95
CA THR A 117 -12.23 -35.26 2.20
C THR A 117 -12.23 -36.68 1.58
N MET A 118 -13.38 -37.33 1.61
CA MET A 118 -13.57 -38.64 1.01
C MET A 118 -13.86 -38.63 -0.48
N ASN A 119 -13.94 -37.43 -1.10
CA ASN A 119 -14.32 -37.25 -2.50
C ASN A 119 -15.66 -37.97 -2.85
N ALA A 120 -16.65 -37.80 -1.99
CA ALA A 120 -17.99 -38.38 -2.10
C ALA A 120 -19.05 -37.27 -2.10
N PRO A 121 -19.31 -36.58 -3.24
CA PRO A 121 -20.24 -35.48 -3.28
C PRO A 121 -21.64 -35.81 -2.80
N ASP A 122 -22.17 -35.04 -1.82
CA ASP A 122 -23.56 -35.08 -1.36
C ASP A 122 -24.21 -33.70 -1.62
N GLU A 123 -24.89 -33.57 -2.76
CA GLU A 123 -25.59 -32.35 -3.15
C GLU A 123 -26.68 -31.95 -2.14
N LYS A 124 -27.40 -32.92 -1.56
CA LYS A 124 -28.48 -32.66 -0.62
C LYS A 124 -27.96 -32.01 0.66
N LEU A 125 -26.84 -32.50 1.17
CA LEU A 125 -26.18 -31.91 2.33
C LEU A 125 -25.58 -30.53 1.97
N LEU A 126 -24.95 -30.41 0.83
CA LEU A 126 -24.39 -29.12 0.36
C LEU A 126 -25.47 -28.04 0.30
N ARG A 127 -26.62 -28.32 -0.29
CA ARG A 127 -27.73 -27.37 -0.35
C ARG A 127 -28.26 -26.96 1.04
N LYS A 128 -28.28 -27.88 2.00
CA LYS A 128 -28.63 -27.57 3.40
C LYS A 128 -27.60 -26.64 4.05
N VAL A 129 -26.31 -26.84 3.77
CA VAL A 129 -25.25 -25.99 4.30
C VAL A 129 -25.26 -24.59 3.62
N LEU A 130 -25.52 -24.53 2.33
CA LEU A 130 -25.69 -23.25 1.62
C LEU A 130 -26.90 -22.43 2.12
N ALA A 131 -27.89 -23.09 2.74
CA ALA A 131 -29.06 -22.45 3.37
C ALA A 131 -28.92 -22.29 4.89
N SER A 132 -27.74 -22.51 5.47
CA SER A 132 -27.47 -22.39 6.89
C SER A 132 -27.73 -20.97 7.41
N PRO A 133 -28.28 -20.77 8.62
CA PRO A 133 -28.34 -19.45 9.26
C PRO A 133 -26.94 -18.90 9.57
N GLU A 134 -25.91 -19.77 9.69
CA GLU A 134 -24.53 -19.36 10.00
C GLU A 134 -23.77 -18.99 8.71
N PRO A 135 -23.39 -17.72 8.52
CA PRO A 135 -22.75 -17.27 7.27
C PRO A 135 -21.37 -17.91 7.03
N ARG A 136 -20.67 -18.33 8.08
CA ARG A 136 -19.39 -19.05 7.94
C ARG A 136 -19.59 -20.43 7.31
N ALA A 137 -20.71 -21.09 7.65
CA ALA A 137 -21.09 -22.35 7.04
C ALA A 137 -21.48 -22.15 5.58
N ARG A 138 -22.31 -21.12 5.26
CA ARG A 138 -22.67 -20.79 3.87
C ARG A 138 -21.42 -20.50 3.02
N ALA A 139 -20.48 -19.70 3.51
CA ALA A 139 -19.23 -19.38 2.79
C ALA A 139 -18.39 -20.65 2.54
N SER A 140 -18.31 -21.55 3.52
CA SER A 140 -17.62 -22.84 3.36
C SER A 140 -18.34 -23.73 2.35
N GLY A 141 -19.67 -23.71 2.35
CA GLY A 141 -20.50 -24.41 1.36
C GLY A 141 -20.23 -23.91 -0.06
N VAL A 142 -20.04 -22.61 -0.27
CA VAL A 142 -19.68 -22.03 -1.58
C VAL A 142 -18.34 -22.58 -2.07
N ARG A 143 -17.36 -22.75 -1.17
CA ARG A 143 -16.06 -23.34 -1.52
C ARG A 143 -16.19 -24.82 -1.91
N ILE A 144 -17.01 -25.59 -1.20
CA ILE A 144 -17.30 -26.99 -1.56
C ILE A 144 -18.07 -27.06 -2.88
N LEU A 145 -19.03 -26.17 -3.12
CA LEU A 145 -19.75 -26.06 -4.38
C LEU A 145 -18.79 -25.87 -5.57
N PHE A 146 -17.74 -25.04 -5.40
CA PHE A 146 -16.70 -24.88 -6.43
C PHE A 146 -16.05 -26.21 -6.82
N HIS A 147 -15.68 -27.02 -5.82
CA HIS A 147 -15.05 -28.32 -6.05
C HIS A 147 -16.02 -29.38 -6.60
N TRP A 148 -17.30 -29.28 -6.24
CA TRP A 148 -18.33 -30.25 -6.62
C TRP A 148 -19.21 -29.80 -7.80
N ARG A 149 -18.91 -28.65 -8.42
CA ARG A 149 -19.76 -28.04 -9.45
C ARG A 149 -20.16 -28.98 -10.58
N ASP A 150 -19.30 -29.93 -10.93
CA ASP A 150 -19.56 -30.91 -11.99
C ASP A 150 -20.47 -32.08 -11.54
N HIS A 151 -20.78 -32.13 -10.23
CA HIS A 151 -21.63 -33.15 -9.58
C HIS A 151 -22.90 -32.56 -8.97
N VAL A 152 -23.18 -31.29 -9.21
CA VAL A 152 -24.31 -30.54 -8.63
C VAL A 152 -25.20 -30.04 -9.76
N ASP A 153 -26.53 -30.19 -9.60
CA ASP A 153 -27.48 -29.62 -10.56
C ASP A 153 -27.48 -28.09 -10.47
N LYS A 154 -27.33 -27.44 -11.61
CA LYS A 154 -27.39 -25.98 -11.80
C LYS A 154 -26.45 -25.21 -10.84
N PRO A 155 -25.15 -25.45 -10.83
CA PRO A 155 -24.22 -24.84 -9.88
C PRO A 155 -24.19 -23.31 -10.00
N PHE A 156 -24.36 -22.74 -11.18
CA PHE A 156 -24.37 -21.30 -11.39
C PHE A 156 -25.58 -20.59 -10.75
N GLU A 157 -26.74 -21.26 -10.62
CA GLU A 157 -27.86 -20.71 -9.85
C GLU A 157 -27.51 -20.59 -8.36
N LEU A 158 -26.79 -21.58 -7.80
CA LEU A 158 -26.31 -21.54 -6.43
C LEU A 158 -25.22 -20.47 -6.21
N PHE A 159 -24.28 -20.31 -7.15
CA PHE A 159 -23.32 -19.20 -7.09
C PHE A 159 -24.01 -17.84 -7.20
N ALA A 160 -25.03 -17.70 -8.05
CA ALA A 160 -25.83 -16.48 -8.15
C ALA A 160 -26.59 -16.16 -6.86
N SER A 161 -27.09 -17.19 -6.15
CA SER A 161 -27.65 -17.02 -4.82
C SER A 161 -26.62 -16.54 -3.81
N ALA A 162 -25.43 -17.13 -3.81
CA ALA A 162 -24.33 -16.75 -2.91
C ALA A 162 -23.81 -15.32 -3.16
N ILE A 163 -23.81 -14.84 -4.40
CA ILE A 163 -23.48 -13.44 -4.74
C ILE A 163 -24.52 -12.48 -4.15
N ASN A 164 -25.77 -12.92 -4.00
CA ASN A 164 -26.85 -12.13 -3.43
C ASN A 164 -27.07 -12.38 -1.93
N ASP A 165 -26.15 -13.09 -1.26
CA ASP A 165 -26.21 -13.35 0.18
C ASP A 165 -26.13 -12.03 0.99
N GLU A 166 -26.87 -11.95 2.07
CA GLU A 166 -26.88 -10.79 2.97
C GLU A 166 -25.50 -10.52 3.62
N HIS A 167 -24.69 -11.60 3.81
CA HIS A 167 -23.42 -11.51 4.53
C HIS A 167 -22.24 -11.31 3.56
N PRO A 168 -21.37 -10.28 3.75
CA PRO A 168 -20.27 -9.96 2.84
C PRO A 168 -19.24 -11.08 2.69
N ARG A 169 -19.04 -11.92 3.72
CA ARG A 169 -18.12 -13.05 3.66
C ARG A 169 -18.55 -14.09 2.63
N VAL A 170 -19.85 -14.36 2.51
CA VAL A 170 -20.39 -15.32 1.54
C VAL A 170 -20.23 -14.78 0.13
N ARG A 171 -20.56 -13.49 -0.08
CA ARG A 171 -20.36 -12.81 -1.37
C ARG A 171 -18.88 -12.81 -1.79
N LEU A 172 -17.96 -12.51 -0.88
CA LEU A 172 -16.53 -12.53 -1.15
C LEU A 172 -16.04 -13.91 -1.61
N GLU A 173 -16.48 -14.97 -0.92
CA GLU A 173 -16.14 -16.35 -1.30
C GLU A 173 -16.69 -16.68 -2.69
N ALA A 174 -17.94 -16.29 -2.99
CA ALA A 174 -18.57 -16.52 -4.28
C ALA A 174 -17.85 -15.77 -5.42
N VAL A 175 -17.44 -14.50 -5.23
CA VAL A 175 -16.65 -13.75 -6.21
C VAL A 175 -15.32 -14.46 -6.49
N ASN A 176 -14.62 -14.91 -5.45
CA ASN A 176 -13.32 -15.58 -5.60
C ASN A 176 -13.45 -16.90 -6.38
N VAL A 177 -14.41 -17.74 -6.05
CA VAL A 177 -14.56 -19.03 -6.76
C VAL A 177 -15.07 -18.85 -8.20
N LEU A 178 -15.91 -17.84 -8.47
CA LEU A 178 -16.33 -17.51 -9.82
C LEU A 178 -15.16 -17.03 -10.70
N ARG A 179 -14.23 -16.27 -10.12
CA ARG A 179 -12.98 -15.89 -10.79
C ARG A 179 -12.16 -17.14 -11.19
N GLU A 180 -12.03 -18.10 -10.28
CA GLU A 180 -11.31 -19.36 -10.52
C GLU A 180 -11.98 -20.24 -11.60
N ILE A 181 -13.32 -20.18 -11.71
CA ILE A 181 -14.06 -20.90 -12.76
C ILE A 181 -13.71 -20.40 -14.15
N GLY A 182 -13.51 -19.09 -14.32
CA GLY A 182 -12.97 -18.54 -15.56
C GLY A 182 -13.90 -18.67 -16.75
N SER A 183 -15.07 -18.01 -16.76
CA SER A 183 -16.00 -18.01 -17.88
C SER A 183 -16.83 -16.72 -17.98
N LEU A 184 -17.42 -16.48 -19.15
CA LEU A 184 -18.37 -15.38 -19.34
C LEU A 184 -19.55 -15.46 -18.37
N GLU A 185 -20.07 -16.65 -18.09
CA GLU A 185 -21.16 -16.84 -17.15
C GLU A 185 -20.73 -16.51 -15.73
N ALA A 186 -19.55 -16.98 -15.33
CA ALA A 186 -18.96 -16.64 -14.03
C ALA A 186 -18.76 -15.12 -13.87
N ALA A 187 -18.22 -14.44 -14.89
CA ALA A 187 -18.06 -12.99 -14.89
C ALA A 187 -19.40 -12.26 -14.74
N ASN A 188 -20.42 -12.68 -15.48
CA ASN A 188 -21.77 -12.10 -15.42
C ASN A 188 -22.42 -12.24 -14.03
N ILE A 189 -22.11 -13.29 -13.30
CA ILE A 189 -22.63 -13.51 -11.94
C ILE A 189 -21.82 -12.72 -10.94
N ALA A 190 -20.48 -12.82 -10.97
CA ALA A 190 -19.60 -12.19 -9.99
C ALA A 190 -19.78 -10.67 -9.89
N ILE A 191 -19.95 -10.00 -11.05
CA ILE A 191 -20.10 -8.52 -11.11
C ILE A 191 -21.35 -8.02 -10.38
N ARG A 192 -22.37 -8.86 -10.17
CA ARG A 192 -23.60 -8.50 -9.46
C ARG A 192 -23.36 -8.16 -8.00
N ALA A 193 -22.20 -8.56 -7.43
CA ALA A 193 -21.81 -8.17 -6.09
C ALA A 193 -21.68 -6.64 -5.92
N LEU A 194 -21.53 -5.87 -7.02
CA LEU A 194 -21.59 -4.39 -7.02
C LEU A 194 -22.94 -3.82 -6.57
N ASN A 195 -24.00 -4.62 -6.55
CA ASN A 195 -25.32 -4.16 -6.07
C ASN A 195 -25.37 -3.99 -4.54
N TRP A 196 -24.32 -4.39 -3.84
CA TRP A 196 -24.24 -4.35 -2.39
C TRP A 196 -23.24 -3.28 -1.91
N GLN A 197 -23.35 -2.91 -0.64
CA GLN A 197 -22.32 -2.10 -0.02
C GLN A 197 -20.99 -2.85 -0.03
N LEU A 198 -19.94 -2.19 -0.53
CA LEU A 198 -18.62 -2.78 -0.67
C LEU A 198 -17.73 -2.43 0.52
N ASP A 199 -17.03 -3.42 1.04
CA ASP A 199 -15.82 -3.23 1.82
C ASP A 199 -14.59 -3.31 0.92
N GLN A 200 -13.42 -2.96 1.45
CA GLN A 200 -12.17 -2.95 0.67
C GLN A 200 -11.80 -4.33 0.07
N TRP A 201 -12.23 -5.43 0.69
CA TRP A 201 -11.89 -6.77 0.26
C TRP A 201 -12.80 -7.23 -0.88
N LEU A 202 -14.09 -6.97 -0.75
CA LEU A 202 -15.07 -7.30 -1.78
C LEU A 202 -14.86 -6.43 -3.03
N ASP A 203 -14.61 -5.12 -2.87
CA ASP A 203 -14.28 -4.22 -3.99
C ASP A 203 -13.04 -4.70 -4.74
N TYR A 204 -11.98 -5.03 -4.02
CA TYR A 204 -10.76 -5.58 -4.64
C TYR A 204 -11.00 -6.91 -5.36
N ALA A 205 -11.78 -7.81 -4.76
CA ALA A 205 -12.08 -9.11 -5.37
C ALA A 205 -12.90 -8.95 -6.67
N ILE A 206 -13.89 -8.04 -6.70
CA ILE A 206 -14.68 -7.75 -7.90
C ILE A 206 -13.80 -7.11 -8.98
N TRP A 207 -12.98 -6.12 -8.60
CA TRP A 207 -12.03 -5.48 -9.50
C TRP A 207 -11.08 -6.49 -10.15
N LEU A 208 -10.50 -7.38 -9.34
CA LEU A 208 -9.59 -8.41 -9.81
C LEU A 208 -10.31 -9.40 -10.75
N THR A 209 -11.54 -9.81 -10.39
CA THR A 209 -12.35 -10.73 -11.20
C THR A 209 -12.69 -10.12 -12.57
N ALA A 210 -13.15 -8.87 -12.59
CA ALA A 210 -13.45 -8.18 -13.85
C ALA A 210 -12.21 -8.09 -14.76
N ARG A 211 -11.03 -7.87 -14.17
CA ARG A 211 -9.75 -7.76 -14.86
C ARG A 211 -9.21 -9.12 -15.36
N GLU A 212 -9.24 -10.15 -14.52
CA GLU A 212 -8.73 -11.47 -14.90
C GLU A 212 -9.62 -12.15 -15.94
N LEU A 213 -10.95 -11.99 -15.85
CA LEU A 213 -11.91 -12.54 -16.81
C LEU A 213 -12.18 -11.63 -18.01
N ARG A 214 -11.36 -10.58 -18.23
CA ARG A 214 -11.58 -9.66 -19.37
C ARG A 214 -11.59 -10.34 -20.72
N ASP A 215 -10.79 -11.38 -20.89
CA ASP A 215 -10.68 -12.10 -22.16
C ASP A 215 -11.88 -13.05 -22.41
N ASP A 216 -12.73 -13.29 -21.40
CA ASP A 216 -14.00 -14.00 -21.53
C ASP A 216 -15.17 -13.05 -21.88
N TRP A 217 -15.28 -11.90 -21.22
CA TRP A 217 -16.43 -11.01 -21.36
C TRP A 217 -16.24 -9.85 -22.34
N LEU A 218 -15.02 -9.30 -22.49
CA LEU A 218 -14.79 -8.13 -23.36
C LEU A 218 -14.95 -8.48 -24.85
N PRO A 219 -14.44 -9.62 -25.38
CA PRO A 219 -14.76 -10.04 -26.74
C PRO A 219 -16.24 -10.32 -26.98
N ALA A 220 -16.95 -10.85 -25.97
CA ALA A 220 -18.39 -11.05 -26.05
C ALA A 220 -19.15 -9.72 -26.20
N LEU A 221 -18.75 -8.69 -25.41
CA LEU A 221 -19.28 -7.33 -25.54
C LEU A 221 -18.98 -6.75 -26.93
N GLN A 222 -17.75 -6.90 -27.44
CA GLN A 222 -17.37 -6.40 -28.77
C GLN A 222 -18.16 -7.09 -29.90
N ALA A 223 -18.52 -8.37 -29.71
CA ALA A 223 -19.39 -9.12 -30.61
C ALA A 223 -20.88 -8.75 -30.47
N GLY A 224 -21.23 -7.73 -29.69
CA GLY A 224 -22.60 -7.26 -29.49
C GLY A 224 -23.45 -8.10 -28.53
N LYS A 225 -22.83 -9.04 -27.79
CA LYS A 225 -23.56 -9.82 -26.77
C LYS A 225 -23.85 -8.95 -25.55
N LYS A 226 -24.99 -9.19 -24.92
CA LYS A 226 -25.37 -8.54 -23.68
C LYS A 226 -24.57 -9.15 -22.53
N VAL A 227 -23.61 -8.40 -21.98
CA VAL A 227 -22.83 -8.78 -20.79
C VAL A 227 -23.43 -8.11 -19.56
N PHE A 228 -23.20 -8.71 -18.36
CA PHE A 228 -23.64 -8.18 -17.05
C PHE A 228 -25.15 -7.85 -16.99
N GLY A 229 -25.98 -8.63 -17.69
CA GLY A 229 -27.41 -8.36 -17.80
C GLY A 229 -27.76 -7.03 -18.47
N GLY A 230 -26.78 -6.31 -19.01
CA GLY A 230 -26.92 -4.96 -19.59
C GLY A 230 -26.97 -3.84 -18.53
N ALA A 231 -26.58 -4.11 -17.30
CA ALA A 231 -26.47 -3.11 -16.24
C ALA A 231 -25.30 -2.15 -16.54
N THR A 232 -25.61 -0.88 -16.74
CA THR A 232 -24.64 0.14 -17.19
C THR A 232 -23.53 0.38 -16.16
N ASP A 233 -23.88 0.45 -14.86
CA ASP A 233 -22.89 0.70 -13.82
C ASP A 233 -21.91 -0.47 -13.66
N GLN A 234 -22.40 -1.70 -13.75
CA GLN A 234 -21.57 -2.90 -13.74
C GLN A 234 -20.64 -2.95 -14.94
N LEU A 235 -21.17 -2.61 -16.14
CA LEU A 235 -20.39 -2.55 -17.36
C LEU A 235 -19.30 -1.46 -17.28
N ARG A 236 -19.65 -0.27 -16.82
CA ARG A 236 -18.69 0.83 -16.62
C ARG A 236 -17.58 0.41 -15.66
N TYR A 237 -17.94 -0.10 -14.47
CA TYR A 237 -16.96 -0.57 -13.48
C TYR A 237 -15.99 -1.62 -14.07
N ALA A 238 -16.54 -2.61 -14.78
CA ALA A 238 -15.72 -3.66 -15.41
C ALA A 238 -14.78 -3.08 -16.46
N LEU A 239 -15.23 -2.16 -17.32
CA LEU A 239 -14.41 -1.50 -18.33
C LEU A 239 -13.25 -0.70 -17.69
N GLU A 240 -13.55 0.04 -16.62
CA GLU A 240 -12.53 0.80 -15.87
C GLU A 240 -11.51 -0.12 -15.17
N ALA A 241 -11.95 -1.28 -14.69
CA ALA A 241 -11.10 -2.25 -14.00
C ALA A 241 -10.09 -2.95 -14.92
N THR A 242 -10.38 -3.13 -16.20
CA THR A 242 -9.58 -3.98 -17.11
C THR A 242 -8.14 -3.51 -17.28
N GLY A 243 -7.92 -2.19 -17.34
CA GLY A 243 -6.65 -1.62 -17.79
C GLY A 243 -6.30 -1.95 -19.26
N ASP A 244 -7.28 -2.36 -20.06
CA ASP A 244 -7.12 -2.80 -21.44
C ASP A 244 -7.60 -1.71 -22.41
N PRO A 245 -6.80 -1.29 -23.40
CA PRO A 245 -7.21 -0.30 -24.39
C PRO A 245 -8.49 -0.66 -25.16
N ARG A 246 -8.81 -1.94 -25.31
CA ARG A 246 -10.05 -2.40 -25.96
C ARG A 246 -11.32 -1.95 -25.23
N ALA A 247 -11.21 -1.60 -23.94
CA ALA A 247 -12.32 -1.11 -23.13
C ALA A 247 -12.70 0.34 -23.43
N THR A 248 -11.84 1.12 -24.09
CA THR A 248 -12.09 2.56 -24.32
C THR A 248 -13.24 2.82 -25.25
N VAL A 249 -13.40 2.03 -26.32
CA VAL A 249 -14.47 2.20 -27.30
C VAL A 249 -15.85 2.00 -26.68
N PRO A 250 -16.14 0.89 -25.94
CA PRO A 250 -17.41 0.75 -25.22
C PRO A 250 -17.63 1.84 -24.16
N LEU A 251 -16.58 2.25 -23.45
CA LEU A 251 -16.68 3.30 -22.43
C LEU A 251 -17.04 4.66 -23.05
N VAL A 252 -16.44 4.98 -24.19
CA VAL A 252 -16.80 6.16 -25.00
C VAL A 252 -18.26 6.09 -25.48
N ALA A 253 -18.76 4.92 -25.86
CA ALA A 253 -20.15 4.75 -26.24
C ALA A 253 -21.10 5.08 -25.07
N LEU A 254 -20.80 4.56 -23.87
CA LEU A 254 -21.56 4.88 -22.65
C LEU A 254 -21.54 6.39 -22.35
N LEU A 255 -20.38 7.03 -22.55
CA LEU A 255 -20.23 8.47 -22.35
C LEU A 255 -21.07 9.29 -23.33
N ARG A 256 -21.06 8.93 -24.63
CA ARG A 256 -21.84 9.60 -25.67
C ARG A 256 -23.36 9.46 -25.48
N ASP A 257 -23.77 8.30 -24.99
CA ASP A 257 -25.18 7.99 -24.69
C ASP A 257 -25.68 8.62 -23.38
N ALA A 258 -24.83 9.41 -22.69
CA ALA A 258 -25.11 9.99 -21.38
C ALA A 258 -25.54 8.95 -20.31
N LYS A 259 -24.96 7.73 -20.39
CA LYS A 259 -25.25 6.61 -19.49
C LYS A 259 -24.30 6.55 -18.29
N ILE A 260 -23.39 7.53 -18.15
CA ILE A 260 -22.46 7.64 -17.02
C ILE A 260 -22.95 8.76 -16.11
N GLY A 261 -23.20 8.46 -14.85
CA GLY A 261 -23.62 9.43 -13.85
C GLY A 261 -22.53 10.48 -13.56
N GLU A 262 -22.92 11.67 -13.10
CA GLU A 262 -21.98 12.77 -12.82
C GLU A 262 -20.87 12.36 -11.83
N GLY A 263 -21.19 11.57 -10.81
CA GLY A 263 -20.21 11.10 -9.82
C GLY A 263 -19.14 10.16 -10.38
N ASP A 264 -19.47 9.42 -11.45
CA ASP A 264 -18.57 8.44 -12.09
C ASP A 264 -17.81 9.01 -13.28
N LEU A 265 -18.26 10.15 -13.79
CA LEU A 265 -17.68 10.79 -14.96
C LEU A 265 -16.17 11.06 -14.84
N PRO A 266 -15.64 11.52 -13.70
CA PRO A 266 -14.20 11.71 -13.52
C PRO A 266 -13.36 10.43 -13.74
N ASN A 267 -13.83 9.28 -13.23
CA ASN A 267 -13.14 8.00 -13.39
C ASN A 267 -13.16 7.49 -14.83
N ALA A 268 -14.31 7.58 -15.49
CA ALA A 268 -14.44 7.21 -16.90
C ALA A 268 -13.54 8.07 -17.80
N VAL A 269 -13.53 9.38 -17.58
CA VAL A 269 -12.67 10.33 -18.30
C VAL A 269 -11.19 10.03 -18.07
N LYS A 270 -10.79 9.75 -16.83
CA LYS A 270 -9.43 9.34 -16.47
C LYS A 270 -9.01 8.06 -17.19
N THR A 271 -9.89 7.05 -17.21
CA THR A 271 -9.63 5.77 -17.87
C THR A 271 -9.46 5.96 -19.38
N ILE A 272 -10.35 6.74 -20.02
CA ILE A 272 -10.26 7.04 -21.45
C ILE A 272 -8.95 7.82 -21.76
N ALA A 273 -8.60 8.81 -20.96
CA ALA A 273 -7.37 9.57 -21.15
C ALA A 273 -6.10 8.72 -20.94
N GLY A 274 -6.19 7.70 -20.06
CA GLY A 274 -5.08 6.79 -19.75
C GLY A 274 -4.89 5.64 -20.72
N LEU A 275 -5.93 5.21 -21.44
CA LEU A 275 -5.90 4.02 -22.28
C LEU A 275 -6.30 4.31 -23.73
N GLY A 276 -6.94 5.45 -24.00
CA GLY A 276 -7.50 5.80 -25.28
C GLY A 276 -6.47 6.20 -26.32
N ARG A 277 -6.90 6.12 -27.58
CA ARG A 277 -6.20 6.67 -28.74
C ARG A 277 -6.55 8.16 -28.89
N PRO A 278 -5.87 8.91 -29.79
CA PRO A 278 -6.10 10.35 -29.97
C PRO A 278 -7.60 10.74 -30.10
N PRO A 279 -8.44 10.07 -30.92
CA PRO A 279 -9.84 10.47 -31.04
C PRO A 279 -10.69 10.29 -29.76
N GLU A 280 -10.41 9.26 -28.94
CA GLU A 280 -11.10 9.07 -27.68
C GLU A 280 -10.67 10.13 -26.65
N VAL A 281 -9.38 10.51 -26.66
CA VAL A 281 -8.85 11.58 -25.78
C VAL A 281 -9.38 12.94 -26.21
N ASP A 282 -9.53 13.21 -27.52
CA ASP A 282 -10.17 14.44 -28.05
C ASP A 282 -11.63 14.58 -27.59
N LEU A 283 -12.35 13.47 -27.54
CA LEU A 283 -13.73 13.49 -27.06
C LEU A 283 -13.81 13.95 -25.59
N VAL A 284 -13.02 13.36 -24.71
CA VAL A 284 -13.04 13.76 -23.28
C VAL A 284 -12.49 15.17 -23.09
N LEU A 285 -11.56 15.60 -23.90
CA LEU A 285 -11.06 16.99 -23.92
C LEU A 285 -12.14 17.98 -24.34
N THR A 286 -12.98 17.60 -25.32
CA THR A 286 -14.14 18.39 -25.74
C THR A 286 -15.17 18.49 -24.61
N LEU A 287 -15.41 17.39 -23.89
CA LEU A 287 -16.30 17.39 -22.73
C LEU A 287 -15.78 18.31 -21.62
N ALA A 288 -14.46 18.29 -21.34
CA ALA A 288 -13.81 19.21 -20.40
C ALA A 288 -13.90 20.68 -20.84
N GLY A 289 -14.25 20.95 -22.11
CA GLY A 289 -14.61 22.29 -22.58
C GLY A 289 -15.87 22.83 -21.92
N LYS A 290 -16.82 21.94 -21.58
CA LYS A 290 -18.08 22.27 -20.90
C LYS A 290 -17.97 22.13 -19.37
N GLN A 291 -17.13 21.22 -18.89
CA GLN A 291 -16.89 20.95 -17.49
C GLN A 291 -15.37 21.00 -17.20
N PRO A 292 -14.81 22.18 -16.93
CA PRO A 292 -13.36 22.37 -16.80
C PRO A 292 -12.70 21.52 -15.72
N SER A 293 -13.40 21.17 -14.64
CA SER A 293 -12.93 20.29 -13.57
C SER A 293 -12.48 18.90 -14.05
N LEU A 294 -13.03 18.41 -15.17
CA LEU A 294 -12.62 17.14 -15.76
C LEU A 294 -11.20 17.16 -16.33
N LEU A 295 -10.60 18.34 -16.54
CA LEU A 295 -9.20 18.43 -16.95
C LEU A 295 -8.25 17.75 -15.94
N THR A 296 -8.55 17.80 -14.65
CA THR A 296 -7.77 17.12 -13.62
C THR A 296 -7.75 15.62 -13.86
N SER A 297 -8.92 15.02 -14.16
CA SER A 297 -9.03 13.58 -14.47
C SER A 297 -8.31 13.22 -15.77
N ILE A 298 -8.38 14.09 -16.78
CA ILE A 298 -7.61 13.90 -18.02
C ILE A 298 -6.11 13.93 -17.74
N ALA A 299 -5.63 14.88 -16.93
CA ALA A 299 -4.21 14.97 -16.57
C ALA A 299 -3.75 13.73 -15.80
N GLU A 300 -4.55 13.24 -14.87
CA GLU A 300 -4.26 11.99 -14.15
C GLU A 300 -4.14 10.79 -15.09
N GLY A 301 -5.06 10.64 -16.04
CA GLY A 301 -5.00 9.57 -17.05
C GLY A 301 -3.81 9.73 -17.99
N ALA A 302 -3.58 10.92 -18.50
CA ALA A 302 -2.49 11.21 -19.45
C ALA A 302 -1.09 10.99 -18.88
N ARG A 303 -0.91 11.02 -17.55
CA ARG A 303 0.37 10.64 -16.91
C ARG A 303 0.81 9.22 -17.25
N HIS A 304 -0.12 8.33 -17.56
CA HIS A 304 0.14 6.92 -17.85
C HIS A 304 0.33 6.63 -19.33
N ASN A 305 -0.36 7.35 -20.22
CA ASN A 305 -0.36 7.04 -21.64
C ASN A 305 0.37 8.09 -22.49
N GLY A 306 0.31 9.36 -22.12
CA GLY A 306 0.97 10.45 -22.85
C GLY A 306 0.45 10.67 -24.29
N VAL A 307 -0.62 9.99 -24.69
CA VAL A 307 -1.20 10.11 -26.04
C VAL A 307 -1.69 11.52 -26.26
N LYS A 308 -1.12 12.18 -27.27
CA LYS A 308 -1.45 13.55 -27.61
C LYS A 308 -2.71 13.57 -28.51
N PRO A 309 -3.81 14.21 -28.08
CA PRO A 309 -4.97 14.45 -28.94
C PRO A 309 -4.71 15.55 -29.97
N ASP A 310 -5.48 15.58 -31.06
CA ASP A 310 -5.38 16.63 -32.07
C ASP A 310 -5.73 18.01 -31.51
N GLY A 311 -6.74 18.07 -30.63
CA GLY A 311 -7.18 19.25 -29.91
C GLY A 311 -6.30 19.69 -28.75
N ALA A 312 -5.10 19.12 -28.54
CA ALA A 312 -4.20 19.38 -27.42
C ALA A 312 -3.94 20.88 -27.16
N ALA A 313 -3.93 21.72 -28.20
CA ALA A 313 -3.73 23.16 -28.07
C ALA A 313 -4.83 23.88 -27.28
N SER A 314 -6.01 23.27 -27.13
CA SER A 314 -7.13 23.82 -26.37
C SER A 314 -6.85 23.98 -24.87
N VAL A 315 -5.76 23.40 -24.34
CA VAL A 315 -5.34 23.60 -22.95
C VAL A 315 -4.73 25.00 -22.73
N ILE A 316 -4.24 25.68 -23.79
CA ILE A 316 -3.55 26.98 -23.66
C ILE A 316 -4.45 28.04 -22.99
N PRO A 317 -5.69 28.32 -23.47
CA PRO A 317 -6.53 29.31 -22.82
C PRO A 317 -6.90 28.95 -21.38
N ARG A 318 -6.88 27.67 -21.00
CA ARG A 318 -7.20 27.22 -19.64
C ARG A 318 -6.08 27.50 -18.64
N LEU A 319 -4.88 27.84 -19.09
CA LEU A 319 -3.81 28.35 -18.22
C LEU A 319 -4.17 29.68 -17.53
N ALA A 320 -5.20 30.38 -18.01
CA ALA A 320 -5.75 31.59 -17.41
C ALA A 320 -7.10 31.38 -16.69
N HIS A 321 -7.55 30.11 -16.51
CA HIS A 321 -8.83 29.81 -15.86
C HIS A 321 -8.88 30.31 -14.41
N GLY A 322 -10.08 30.62 -13.91
CA GLY A 322 -10.25 31.11 -12.53
C GLY A 322 -9.85 30.11 -11.45
N GLU A 323 -10.09 28.83 -11.69
CA GLU A 323 -9.85 27.75 -10.70
C GLU A 323 -8.41 27.21 -10.79
N LEU A 324 -7.74 27.12 -9.64
CA LEU A 324 -6.36 26.61 -9.53
C LEU A 324 -6.20 25.20 -10.08
N PRO A 325 -7.03 24.19 -9.73
CA PRO A 325 -6.86 22.82 -10.23
C PRO A 325 -6.93 22.73 -11.76
N VAL A 326 -7.77 23.55 -12.38
CA VAL A 326 -7.90 23.61 -13.85
C VAL A 326 -6.61 24.17 -14.49
N ARG A 327 -6.03 25.22 -13.91
CA ARG A 327 -4.77 25.80 -14.40
C ARG A 327 -3.60 24.82 -14.25
N GLU A 328 -3.51 24.15 -13.11
CA GLU A 328 -2.49 23.13 -12.85
C GLU A 328 -2.60 21.96 -13.85
N ALA A 329 -3.80 21.43 -14.05
CA ALA A 329 -4.06 20.37 -15.02
C ALA A 329 -3.74 20.81 -16.45
N ALA A 330 -4.09 22.04 -16.82
CA ALA A 330 -3.77 22.59 -18.14
C ALA A 330 -2.25 22.73 -18.37
N ALA A 331 -1.51 23.20 -17.35
CA ALA A 331 -0.05 23.30 -17.42
C ALA A 331 0.60 21.93 -17.53
N GLU A 332 0.14 20.96 -16.74
CA GLU A 332 0.64 19.59 -16.79
C GLU A 332 0.40 18.92 -18.14
N LEU A 333 -0.83 19.02 -18.67
CA LEU A 333 -1.20 18.50 -19.99
C LEU A 333 -0.41 19.16 -21.11
N ALA A 334 -0.18 20.47 -21.05
CA ALA A 334 0.68 21.16 -22.01
C ALA A 334 2.09 20.55 -22.06
N GLY A 335 2.64 20.17 -20.90
CA GLY A 335 3.92 19.47 -20.79
C GLY A 335 3.87 18.04 -21.34
N ILE A 336 2.89 17.23 -20.91
CA ILE A 336 2.72 15.82 -21.32
C ILE A 336 2.55 15.71 -22.83
N TRP A 337 1.64 16.50 -23.39
CA TRP A 337 1.33 16.49 -24.82
C TRP A 337 2.31 17.32 -25.68
N ARG A 338 3.36 17.87 -25.05
CA ARG A 338 4.38 18.67 -25.73
C ARG A 338 3.78 19.79 -26.60
N VAL A 339 2.87 20.57 -26.01
CA VAL A 339 2.24 21.72 -26.67
C VAL A 339 3.20 22.90 -26.66
N THR A 340 4.14 22.94 -27.60
CA THR A 340 5.24 23.95 -27.65
C THR A 340 4.73 25.38 -27.68
N ALA A 341 3.58 25.63 -28.31
CA ALA A 341 2.93 26.93 -28.34
C ALA A 341 2.51 27.47 -26.96
N ALA A 342 2.38 26.60 -25.93
CA ALA A 342 2.06 27.00 -24.57
C ALA A 342 3.22 27.71 -23.84
N GLY A 343 4.45 27.68 -24.38
CA GLY A 343 5.65 28.11 -23.67
C GLY A 343 5.62 29.54 -23.15
N GLY A 344 5.05 30.47 -23.92
CA GLY A 344 4.88 31.86 -23.47
C GLY A 344 3.92 32.02 -22.30
N ALA A 345 2.77 31.34 -22.39
CA ALA A 345 1.74 31.32 -21.32
C ALA A 345 2.25 30.63 -20.05
N LEU A 346 2.94 29.48 -20.18
CA LEU A 346 3.58 28.79 -19.06
C LEU A 346 4.64 29.67 -18.36
N ALA A 347 5.51 30.36 -19.11
CA ALA A 347 6.47 31.31 -18.53
C ALA A 347 5.77 32.46 -17.78
N GLY A 348 4.63 32.92 -18.31
CA GLY A 348 3.76 33.88 -17.62
C GLY A 348 3.21 33.32 -16.31
N ARG A 349 2.81 32.04 -16.26
CA ARG A 349 2.34 31.38 -15.01
C ARG A 349 3.49 31.26 -14.00
N VAL A 350 4.70 30.88 -14.42
CA VAL A 350 5.86 30.82 -13.51
C VAL A 350 6.11 32.18 -12.85
N ARG A 351 5.97 33.30 -13.59
CA ARG A 351 6.19 34.65 -13.04
C ARG A 351 5.05 35.10 -12.11
N ASN A 352 3.80 34.85 -12.49
CA ASN A 352 2.63 35.54 -11.93
C ASN A 352 1.74 34.67 -11.05
N ALA A 353 1.98 33.36 -10.95
CA ALA A 353 1.21 32.50 -10.07
C ALA A 353 1.45 32.88 -8.61
N ARG A 354 0.37 32.92 -7.81
CA ARG A 354 0.46 33.14 -6.35
C ARG A 354 0.79 31.85 -5.61
N ASP A 355 0.35 30.74 -6.17
CA ASP A 355 0.53 29.42 -5.58
C ASP A 355 1.86 28.79 -6.06
N ALA A 356 2.65 28.27 -5.11
CA ALA A 356 3.95 27.67 -5.37
C ALA A 356 3.84 26.35 -6.16
N SER A 357 2.76 25.57 -5.96
CA SER A 357 2.51 24.34 -6.71
C SER A 357 2.25 24.66 -8.18
N GLU A 358 1.37 25.63 -8.47
CA GLU A 358 1.08 26.06 -9.83
C GLU A 358 2.34 26.55 -10.54
N ARG A 359 3.18 27.35 -9.85
CA ARG A 359 4.44 27.88 -10.36
C ARG A 359 5.39 26.75 -10.76
N LEU A 360 5.55 25.77 -9.88
CA LEU A 360 6.44 24.62 -10.11
C LEU A 360 5.93 23.71 -11.24
N ILE A 361 4.61 23.45 -11.31
CA ILE A 361 3.99 22.65 -12.38
C ILE A 361 4.21 23.32 -13.74
N ALA A 362 4.02 24.63 -13.83
CA ALA A 362 4.26 25.38 -15.05
C ALA A 362 5.75 25.36 -15.48
N ALA A 363 6.68 25.46 -14.52
CA ALA A 363 8.12 25.35 -14.77
C ALA A 363 8.49 23.93 -15.25
N ARG A 364 7.95 22.89 -14.63
CA ARG A 364 8.11 21.49 -15.07
C ARG A 364 7.55 21.25 -16.48
N ALA A 365 6.43 21.89 -16.82
CA ALA A 365 5.90 21.84 -18.17
C ALA A 365 6.89 22.45 -19.19
N LEU A 366 7.51 23.60 -18.88
CA LEU A 366 8.57 24.18 -19.71
C LEU A 366 9.78 23.24 -19.89
N ALA A 367 10.19 22.54 -18.82
CA ALA A 367 11.27 21.55 -18.90
C ALA A 367 10.89 20.38 -19.83
N ARG A 368 9.65 19.85 -19.73
CA ARG A 368 9.12 18.81 -20.63
C ARG A 368 9.04 19.26 -22.08
N LEU A 369 8.78 20.55 -22.32
CA LEU A 369 8.83 21.18 -23.64
C LEU A 369 10.27 21.43 -24.12
N LYS A 370 11.30 21.14 -23.32
CA LYS A 370 12.72 21.41 -23.57
C LYS A 370 13.02 22.91 -23.78
N GLN A 371 12.22 23.80 -23.19
CA GLN A 371 12.41 25.23 -23.28
C GLN A 371 13.34 25.75 -22.18
N PHE A 372 14.57 25.21 -22.14
CA PHE A 372 15.55 25.47 -21.08
C PHE A 372 16.03 26.93 -21.08
N ASP A 373 16.14 27.58 -22.26
CA ASP A 373 16.47 29.00 -22.34
C ASP A 373 15.47 29.89 -21.60
N ARG A 374 14.17 29.51 -21.61
CA ARG A 374 13.14 30.21 -20.83
C ARG A 374 13.32 29.99 -19.34
N LEU A 375 13.64 28.78 -18.92
CA LEU A 375 13.92 28.48 -17.50
C LEU A 375 15.17 29.23 -17.03
N ALA A 376 16.24 29.23 -17.82
CA ALA A 376 17.45 29.98 -17.53
C ALA A 376 17.17 31.51 -17.44
N GLY A 377 16.37 32.03 -18.38
CA GLY A 377 15.93 33.42 -18.34
C GLY A 377 15.09 33.77 -17.10
N LEU A 378 14.19 32.89 -16.67
CA LEU A 378 13.41 33.06 -15.44
C LEU A 378 14.31 33.01 -14.20
N ALA A 379 15.30 32.14 -14.16
CA ALA A 379 16.25 32.03 -13.06
C ALA A 379 17.16 33.27 -12.92
N ALA A 380 17.47 33.95 -14.03
CA ALA A 380 18.41 35.08 -14.06
C ALA A 380 17.74 36.46 -14.02
N SER A 381 16.50 36.58 -14.54
CA SER A 381 15.88 37.88 -14.87
C SER A 381 15.01 38.50 -13.78
N THR A 382 14.89 37.86 -12.61
CA THR A 382 14.01 38.34 -11.54
C THR A 382 14.68 38.30 -10.17
N GLN A 383 14.28 39.24 -9.29
CA GLN A 383 14.64 39.23 -7.87
C GLN A 383 13.65 38.36 -7.05
N ASP A 384 12.54 37.91 -7.64
CA ASP A 384 11.56 37.04 -6.99
C ASP A 384 12.16 35.64 -6.77
N GLN A 385 12.42 35.33 -5.50
CA GLN A 385 13.04 34.06 -5.07
C GLN A 385 12.20 32.85 -5.47
N ASP A 386 10.88 32.93 -5.35
CA ASP A 386 9.99 31.83 -5.67
C ASP A 386 10.00 31.47 -7.17
N VAL A 387 10.05 32.46 -8.02
CA VAL A 387 10.18 32.28 -9.48
C VAL A 387 11.48 31.57 -9.81
N ARG A 388 12.59 32.03 -9.20
CA ARG A 388 13.92 31.45 -9.39
C ARG A 388 13.97 29.99 -8.90
N VAL A 389 13.43 29.73 -7.72
CA VAL A 389 13.35 28.39 -7.14
C VAL A 389 12.58 27.43 -8.04
N ALA A 390 11.38 27.80 -8.50
CA ALA A 390 10.58 26.97 -9.38
C ALA A 390 11.28 26.69 -10.73
N ALA A 391 11.88 27.73 -11.33
CA ALA A 391 12.58 27.59 -12.59
C ALA A 391 13.81 26.67 -12.47
N VAL A 392 14.65 26.88 -11.45
CA VAL A 392 15.86 26.10 -11.23
C VAL A 392 15.54 24.66 -10.80
N ALA A 393 14.53 24.44 -9.95
CA ALA A 393 14.10 23.10 -9.58
C ALA A 393 13.64 22.30 -10.80
N ALA A 394 12.78 22.87 -11.64
CA ALA A 394 12.33 22.21 -12.87
C ALA A 394 13.47 21.97 -13.87
N TRP A 395 14.43 22.89 -13.95
CA TRP A 395 15.62 22.73 -14.79
C TRP A 395 16.53 21.63 -14.27
N ALA A 396 16.77 21.57 -12.96
CA ALA A 396 17.58 20.53 -12.31
C ALA A 396 16.98 19.13 -12.44
N GLU A 397 15.66 19.01 -12.39
CA GLU A 397 14.97 17.73 -12.67
C GLU A 397 15.27 17.20 -14.08
N ALA A 398 15.52 18.06 -15.06
CA ALA A 398 15.80 17.68 -16.44
C ALA A 398 17.30 17.65 -16.75
N GLN A 399 18.05 18.66 -16.32
CA GLN A 399 19.47 18.89 -16.64
C GLN A 399 20.24 19.34 -15.37
N PRO A 400 20.58 18.40 -14.46
CA PRO A 400 21.20 18.76 -13.18
C PRO A 400 22.59 19.37 -13.31
N VAL A 401 23.34 19.05 -14.38
CA VAL A 401 24.68 19.60 -14.63
C VAL A 401 24.61 21.09 -14.94
N GLU A 402 23.69 21.47 -15.81
CA GLU A 402 23.50 22.85 -16.26
C GLU A 402 22.87 23.72 -15.15
N ALA A 403 21.93 23.14 -14.39
CA ALA A 403 21.21 23.85 -13.34
C ALA A 403 22.00 23.99 -12.02
N ARG A 404 23.13 23.28 -11.85
CA ARG A 404 23.88 23.24 -10.57
C ARG A 404 24.38 24.59 -10.10
N ARG A 405 24.86 25.45 -11.03
CA ARG A 405 25.37 26.79 -10.68
C ARG A 405 24.26 27.71 -10.19
N PRO A 406 23.16 27.95 -10.95
CA PRO A 406 22.05 28.75 -10.44
C PRO A 406 21.38 28.14 -9.17
N ALA A 407 21.42 26.82 -8.99
CA ALA A 407 20.94 26.19 -7.75
C ALA A 407 21.78 26.63 -6.54
N VAL A 408 23.12 26.58 -6.65
CA VAL A 408 24.01 27.01 -5.56
C VAL A 408 23.84 28.53 -5.27
N GLU A 409 23.67 29.37 -6.29
CA GLU A 409 23.39 30.78 -6.10
C GLU A 409 22.12 31.05 -5.30
N ILE A 410 21.06 30.26 -5.54
CA ILE A 410 19.81 30.28 -4.73
C ILE A 410 20.08 29.85 -3.30
N LEU A 411 20.76 28.69 -3.10
CA LEU A 411 21.03 28.15 -1.78
C LEU A 411 21.90 29.05 -0.90
N VAL A 412 22.88 29.75 -1.52
CA VAL A 412 23.73 30.72 -0.81
C VAL A 412 22.95 31.97 -0.39
N GLY A 413 22.07 32.46 -1.26
CA GLY A 413 21.28 33.68 -1.04
C GLY A 413 20.02 33.46 -0.17
N ALA A 414 19.65 32.22 0.11
CA ALA A 414 18.39 31.91 0.79
C ALA A 414 18.30 32.48 2.20
N SER A 415 17.18 33.13 2.50
CA SER A 415 16.83 33.63 3.84
C SER A 415 15.92 32.65 4.60
N ASP A 416 15.06 31.93 3.89
CA ASP A 416 14.18 30.89 4.41
C ASP A 416 14.62 29.52 3.89
N SER A 417 14.58 28.53 4.77
CA SER A 417 14.99 27.16 4.46
C SER A 417 13.86 26.32 3.85
N GLU A 418 12.58 26.69 4.04
CA GLU A 418 11.44 25.98 3.47
C GLU A 418 11.25 26.29 1.98
N GLU A 419 11.46 27.54 1.58
CA GLU A 419 11.30 27.99 0.19
C GLU A 419 12.23 27.26 -0.79
N ILE A 420 13.39 26.77 -0.34
CA ILE A 420 14.42 26.13 -1.20
C ILE A 420 14.31 24.60 -1.28
N GLU A 421 13.40 23.97 -0.56
CA GLU A 421 13.21 22.51 -0.58
C GLU A 421 13.02 21.94 -2.00
N PRO A 422 12.28 22.60 -2.92
CA PRO A 422 12.14 22.12 -4.29
C PRO A 422 13.47 21.97 -5.03
N VAL A 423 14.45 22.85 -4.77
CA VAL A 423 15.78 22.77 -5.39
C VAL A 423 16.53 21.53 -4.92
N PHE A 424 16.60 21.29 -3.61
CA PHE A 424 17.22 20.07 -3.08
C PHE A 424 16.54 18.81 -3.60
N THR A 425 15.20 18.79 -3.55
CA THR A 425 14.39 17.65 -3.99
C THR A 425 14.62 17.31 -5.46
N ALA A 426 14.77 18.32 -6.31
CA ALA A 426 15.05 18.14 -7.73
C ALA A 426 16.37 17.39 -7.99
N PHE A 427 17.41 17.72 -7.25
CA PHE A 427 18.70 17.01 -7.35
C PHE A 427 18.67 15.63 -6.69
N ILE A 428 18.03 15.50 -5.52
CA ILE A 428 17.91 14.22 -4.80
C ILE A 428 17.15 13.19 -5.62
N ASN A 429 16.09 13.58 -6.34
CA ASN A 429 15.24 12.69 -7.12
C ASN A 429 15.79 12.35 -8.52
N ARG A 430 17.05 12.71 -8.81
CA ARG A 430 17.76 12.28 -10.03
C ARG A 430 18.88 11.31 -9.69
N GLU A 431 19.12 10.34 -10.58
CA GLU A 431 20.13 9.29 -10.36
C GLU A 431 21.53 9.87 -10.07
N SER A 432 21.96 10.88 -10.82
CA SER A 432 23.26 11.56 -10.65
C SER A 432 23.14 12.96 -10.01
N GLY A 433 21.94 13.41 -9.68
CA GLY A 433 21.72 14.81 -9.28
C GLY A 433 22.44 15.18 -7.99
N ALA A 434 22.35 14.31 -6.96
CA ALA A 434 22.97 14.57 -5.66
C ALA A 434 24.50 14.77 -5.76
N SER A 435 25.20 13.99 -6.58
CA SER A 435 26.64 14.16 -6.80
C SER A 435 26.96 15.46 -7.52
N GLN A 436 26.12 15.88 -8.48
CA GLN A 436 26.29 17.16 -9.16
C GLN A 436 26.15 18.36 -8.21
N LEU A 437 25.17 18.30 -7.29
CA LEU A 437 25.01 19.33 -6.27
C LEU A 437 26.17 19.33 -5.27
N ALA A 438 26.66 18.15 -4.85
CA ALA A 438 27.79 18.01 -3.94
C ALA A 438 29.04 18.70 -4.52
N VAL A 439 29.39 18.39 -5.77
CA VAL A 439 30.52 19.02 -6.48
C VAL A 439 30.36 20.55 -6.57
N ALA A 440 29.14 21.02 -6.86
CA ALA A 440 28.89 22.45 -6.97
C ALA A 440 29.04 23.21 -5.65
N LEU A 441 28.73 22.55 -4.51
CA LEU A 441 28.81 23.14 -3.16
C LEU A 441 30.21 23.22 -2.58
N GLU A 442 31.24 22.55 -3.15
CA GLU A 442 32.58 22.41 -2.55
C GLU A 442 33.24 23.74 -2.17
N LYS A 443 33.00 24.80 -2.98
CA LYS A 443 33.63 26.12 -2.84
C LYS A 443 32.72 27.17 -2.20
N PHE A 444 31.52 26.81 -1.79
CA PHE A 444 30.53 27.77 -1.31
C PHE A 444 30.25 27.59 0.18
N ARG A 445 29.72 28.65 0.80
CA ARG A 445 29.24 28.64 2.19
C ARG A 445 27.73 28.81 2.20
N LEU A 446 27.04 28.02 3.01
CA LEU A 446 25.62 28.10 3.23
C LEU A 446 25.32 28.59 4.65
N LYS A 447 24.17 29.21 4.84
CA LYS A 447 23.63 29.38 6.19
C LYS A 447 23.37 28.00 6.82
N GLN A 448 23.59 27.86 8.11
CA GLN A 448 23.42 26.58 8.81
C GLN A 448 22.01 25.99 8.59
N ALA A 449 20.95 26.81 8.67
CA ALA A 449 19.58 26.38 8.45
C ALA A 449 19.39 25.74 7.07
N VAL A 450 19.97 26.31 6.01
CA VAL A 450 19.93 25.79 4.64
C VAL A 450 20.61 24.43 4.54
N ALA A 451 21.81 24.30 5.12
CA ALA A 451 22.56 23.04 5.13
C ALA A 451 21.83 21.93 5.92
N ILE A 452 21.23 22.27 7.07
CA ILE A 452 20.42 21.36 7.89
C ILE A 452 19.19 20.88 7.10
N THR A 453 18.49 21.79 6.39
CA THR A 453 17.35 21.43 5.54
C THR A 453 17.77 20.47 4.43
N GLY A 454 18.89 20.71 3.75
CA GLY A 454 19.44 19.80 2.74
C GLY A 454 19.73 18.41 3.31
N ILE A 455 20.39 18.33 4.48
CA ILE A 455 20.70 17.07 5.15
C ILE A 455 19.40 16.33 5.55
N ARG A 456 18.40 17.06 6.06
CA ARG A 456 17.10 16.50 6.42
C ARG A 456 16.42 15.86 5.21
N LEU A 457 16.39 16.55 4.07
CA LEU A 457 15.79 16.05 2.83
C LEU A 457 16.55 14.85 2.26
N VAL A 458 17.89 14.87 2.30
CA VAL A 458 18.71 13.70 1.92
C VAL A 458 18.36 12.50 2.76
N ARG A 459 18.32 12.64 4.09
CA ARG A 459 17.99 11.55 5.01
C ARG A 459 16.56 11.04 4.84
N ALA A 460 15.60 11.95 4.59
CA ALA A 460 14.20 11.59 4.34
C ALA A 460 13.97 10.93 2.98
N SER A 461 14.96 10.93 2.07
CA SER A 461 14.81 10.36 0.73
C SER A 461 14.85 8.83 0.69
N GLY A 462 15.24 8.16 1.80
CA GLY A 462 15.47 6.71 1.82
C GLY A 462 16.66 6.25 0.96
N ARG A 463 17.57 7.17 0.61
CA ARG A 463 18.75 6.94 -0.24
C ARG A 463 20.01 7.43 0.45
N GLU A 464 21.14 6.81 0.11
CA GLU A 464 22.46 7.21 0.59
C GLU A 464 23.12 8.18 -0.38
N PHE A 465 23.50 9.34 0.12
CA PHE A 465 24.26 10.35 -0.61
C PHE A 465 25.39 10.90 0.28
N PRO A 466 26.37 10.06 0.64
CA PRO A 466 27.43 10.45 1.60
C PRO A 466 28.19 11.68 1.13
N GLU A 467 28.47 11.79 -0.16
CA GLU A 467 29.17 12.93 -0.76
C GLU A 467 28.41 14.24 -0.57
N LEU A 468 27.08 14.23 -0.78
CA LEU A 468 26.26 15.41 -0.58
C LEU A 468 26.14 15.79 0.90
N ILE A 469 26.04 14.82 1.80
CA ILE A 469 26.06 15.07 3.26
C ILE A 469 27.37 15.71 3.69
N VAL A 470 28.52 15.20 3.20
CA VAL A 470 29.84 15.78 3.48
C VAL A 470 29.93 17.22 2.95
N ALA A 471 29.48 17.44 1.72
CA ALA A 471 29.48 18.78 1.11
C ALA A 471 28.59 19.77 1.89
N LEU A 472 27.40 19.36 2.32
CA LEU A 472 26.48 20.19 3.09
C LEU A 472 27.02 20.50 4.49
N ASN A 473 27.60 19.51 5.20
CA ASN A 473 28.25 19.74 6.49
C ASN A 473 29.39 20.75 6.39
N LYS A 474 30.23 20.62 5.36
CA LYS A 474 31.35 21.55 5.10
C LYS A 474 30.83 22.95 4.73
N ALA A 475 29.86 23.03 3.83
CA ALA A 475 29.28 24.30 3.39
C ALA A 475 28.58 25.04 4.52
N GLY A 476 27.85 24.35 5.39
CA GLY A 476 27.13 24.90 6.53
C GLY A 476 27.98 25.10 7.78
N ALA A 477 29.28 24.74 7.76
CA ALA A 477 30.17 24.71 8.92
C ALA A 477 29.54 23.96 10.11
N LEU A 478 28.84 22.85 9.81
CA LEU A 478 28.18 22.03 10.81
C LEU A 478 29.17 21.05 11.46
N LYS A 479 29.10 20.93 12.75
CA LYS A 479 29.81 19.85 13.46
C LYS A 479 29.04 18.55 13.25
N PRO A 480 29.68 17.43 12.89
CA PRO A 480 29.01 16.14 12.87
C PRO A 480 28.45 15.85 14.27
N VAL A 481 27.15 15.71 14.37
CA VAL A 481 26.52 15.25 15.61
C VAL A 481 26.39 13.74 15.47
N ALA A 482 27.35 13.01 16.00
CA ALA A 482 27.20 11.58 16.26
C ALA A 482 26.44 11.43 17.59
N PHE A 483 25.24 10.85 17.56
CA PHE A 483 24.58 10.34 18.76
C PHE A 483 25.10 8.92 19.03
N ASP A 484 26.41 8.76 19.11
CA ASP A 484 27.01 7.53 19.58
C ASP A 484 26.96 7.56 21.11
N LEU A 485 25.82 7.14 21.67
CA LEU A 485 25.70 6.89 23.09
C LEU A 485 26.60 5.70 23.43
N THR A 486 27.48 5.87 24.38
CA THR A 486 28.19 4.75 25.00
C THR A 486 27.16 3.78 25.61
N GLN A 487 27.56 2.53 25.81
CA GLN A 487 26.68 1.53 26.43
C GLN A 487 26.15 2.02 27.79
N HIS A 488 27.00 2.65 28.60
CA HIS A 488 26.64 3.21 29.90
C HIS A 488 25.63 4.36 29.81
N GLU A 489 25.85 5.32 28.89
CA GLU A 489 24.89 6.42 28.66
C GLU A 489 23.54 5.93 28.19
N ARG A 490 23.52 4.85 27.41
CA ARG A 490 22.31 4.20 26.93
C ARG A 490 21.54 3.53 28.09
N GLU A 491 22.23 2.78 28.95
CA GLU A 491 21.66 2.15 30.14
C GLU A 491 21.10 3.20 31.10
N ASP A 492 21.81 4.29 31.33
CA ASP A 492 21.36 5.42 32.13
C ASP A 492 20.10 6.08 31.57
N LEU A 493 20.03 6.25 30.23
CA LEU A 493 18.86 6.84 29.58
C LEU A 493 17.65 5.92 29.74
N LEU A 494 17.82 4.62 29.53
CA LEU A 494 16.75 3.63 29.70
C LEU A 494 16.25 3.57 31.16
N ALA A 495 17.16 3.66 32.15
CA ALA A 495 16.76 3.77 33.54
C ALA A 495 15.93 5.04 33.81
N GLN A 496 16.30 6.18 33.23
CA GLN A 496 15.54 7.43 33.32
C GLN A 496 14.17 7.36 32.67
N VAL A 497 14.01 6.61 31.56
CA VAL A 497 12.68 6.38 30.93
C VAL A 497 11.69 5.79 31.94
N ILE A 498 12.15 4.89 32.80
CA ILE A 498 11.31 4.23 33.79
C ILE A 498 11.09 5.10 35.03
N THR A 499 12.13 5.79 35.50
CA THR A 499 12.13 6.47 36.80
C THR A 499 11.65 7.91 36.75
N SER A 500 11.91 8.63 35.66
CA SER A 500 11.66 10.08 35.56
C SER A 500 10.96 10.52 34.26
N GLY A 501 10.78 9.61 33.30
CA GLY A 501 10.13 9.93 32.02
C GLY A 501 8.66 10.30 32.18
N ASP A 502 8.25 11.38 31.51
CA ASP A 502 6.90 11.91 31.51
C ASP A 502 6.20 11.67 30.15
N ALA A 503 5.20 10.78 30.15
CA ALA A 503 4.47 10.41 28.93
C ALA A 503 3.66 11.57 28.32
N LYS A 504 3.21 12.56 29.11
CA LYS A 504 2.47 13.72 28.58
C LYS A 504 3.40 14.65 27.79
N ARG A 505 4.55 14.99 28.37
CA ARG A 505 5.59 15.76 27.65
C ARG A 505 6.09 15.00 26.43
N GLY A 506 6.26 13.67 26.55
CA GLY A 506 6.62 12.82 25.42
C GLY A 506 5.63 12.86 24.29
N ALA A 507 4.32 12.90 24.60
CA ALA A 507 3.26 13.07 23.59
C ALA A 507 3.34 14.43 22.88
N GLU A 508 3.73 15.51 23.59
CA GLU A 508 3.96 16.83 23.00
C GLU A 508 5.18 16.82 22.06
N VAL A 509 6.28 16.16 22.47
CA VAL A 509 7.46 15.96 21.63
C VAL A 509 7.10 15.19 20.36
N TYR A 510 6.32 14.12 20.47
CA TYR A 510 5.86 13.31 19.32
C TYR A 510 5.06 14.14 18.32
N ARG A 511 4.19 15.06 18.80
CA ARG A 511 3.34 15.93 17.96
C ARG A 511 4.05 17.17 17.44
N ARG A 512 5.28 17.43 17.88
CA ARG A 512 6.05 18.61 17.46
C ARG A 512 6.36 18.54 15.95
N LYS A 513 5.98 19.58 15.20
CA LYS A 513 6.18 19.64 13.73
C LYS A 513 7.62 19.38 13.31
N SER A 514 8.60 19.91 14.07
CA SER A 514 10.03 19.72 13.77
C SER A 514 10.50 18.27 13.89
N MET A 515 9.78 17.42 14.64
CA MET A 515 10.08 16.00 14.78
C MET A 515 9.51 15.14 13.65
N ALA A 516 8.50 15.63 12.95
CA ALA A 516 7.85 14.97 11.81
C ALA A 516 7.29 13.55 12.07
N CYS A 517 7.23 13.08 13.33
CA CYS A 517 6.76 11.73 13.68
C CYS A 517 5.35 11.47 13.14
N THR A 518 4.44 12.45 13.31
CA THR A 518 3.04 12.36 12.87
C THR A 518 2.85 12.38 11.36
N LEU A 519 3.85 12.79 10.56
CA LEU A 519 3.78 12.73 9.11
C LEU A 519 3.83 11.28 8.60
N CYS A 520 4.56 10.42 9.31
CA CYS A 520 4.82 9.05 8.90
C CYS A 520 4.06 8.01 9.73
N HIS A 521 3.92 8.24 11.04
CA HIS A 521 3.37 7.26 11.97
C HIS A 521 1.96 7.61 12.44
N GLN A 522 1.11 6.59 12.48
CA GLN A 522 -0.26 6.70 12.99
C GLN A 522 -0.34 6.20 14.44
N ILE A 523 -1.02 6.98 15.31
CA ILE A 523 -1.47 6.58 16.65
C ILE A 523 -2.98 6.82 16.72
N GLY A 524 -3.76 5.78 17.05
CA GLY A 524 -5.21 5.82 16.93
C GLY A 524 -5.65 6.05 15.48
N THR A 525 -6.37 7.13 15.24
CA THR A 525 -6.80 7.56 13.90
C THR A 525 -5.96 8.71 13.33
N GLU A 526 -5.02 9.28 14.10
CA GLU A 526 -4.22 10.44 13.73
C GLU A 526 -2.85 10.02 13.21
N GLY A 527 -2.38 10.67 12.15
CA GLY A 527 -1.04 10.52 11.61
C GLY A 527 -0.97 9.85 10.24
N GLY A 528 0.25 9.79 9.68
CA GLY A 528 0.56 9.24 8.36
C GLY A 528 0.63 7.71 8.35
N LYS A 529 0.68 7.14 7.14
CA LYS A 529 0.76 5.69 6.89
C LYS A 529 2.05 5.29 6.16
N VAL A 530 3.08 6.11 6.24
CA VAL A 530 4.41 5.84 5.65
C VAL A 530 5.22 4.92 6.53
N GLY A 531 5.09 5.07 7.86
CA GLY A 531 5.71 4.20 8.85
C GLY A 531 4.71 3.27 9.53
N PRO A 532 5.18 2.32 10.36
CA PRO A 532 4.33 1.45 11.15
C PRO A 532 3.37 2.21 12.05
N VAL A 533 2.19 1.65 12.28
CA VAL A 533 1.25 2.15 13.30
C VAL A 533 1.87 1.94 14.69
N LEU A 534 1.92 3.00 15.49
CA LEU A 534 2.53 2.99 16.82
C LEU A 534 1.52 2.86 17.96
N SER A 535 0.22 2.74 17.68
CA SER A 535 -0.84 2.67 18.70
C SER A 535 -0.60 1.63 19.80
N SER A 536 0.10 0.55 19.50
CA SER A 536 0.38 -0.56 20.41
C SER A 536 1.87 -0.89 20.51
N ILE A 537 2.76 0.02 20.12
CA ILE A 537 4.22 -0.26 20.09
C ILE A 537 4.75 -0.68 21.45
N GLY A 538 4.29 -0.08 22.53
CA GLY A 538 4.71 -0.41 23.90
C GLY A 538 4.18 -1.75 24.40
N ALA A 539 3.25 -2.40 23.69
CA ALA A 539 2.76 -3.73 24.05
C ALA A 539 3.71 -4.86 23.62
N TYR A 540 4.53 -4.63 22.58
CA TYR A 540 5.40 -5.66 22.01
C TYR A 540 6.88 -5.27 21.90
N ALA A 541 7.22 -3.98 21.92
CA ALA A 541 8.60 -3.51 21.83
C ALA A 541 9.14 -3.09 23.20
N GLN A 542 10.32 -3.54 23.52
CA GLN A 542 11.04 -3.12 24.75
C GLN A 542 11.51 -1.66 24.62
N PRO A 543 11.63 -0.89 25.73
CA PRO A 543 12.12 0.49 25.69
C PRO A 543 13.44 0.65 24.94
N ALA A 544 14.35 -0.33 25.08
CA ALA A 544 15.63 -0.35 24.39
C ALA A 544 15.46 -0.43 22.87
N ALA A 545 14.57 -1.29 22.37
CA ALA A 545 14.28 -1.42 20.94
C ALA A 545 13.62 -0.16 20.35
N ILE A 546 12.73 0.49 21.12
CA ILE A 546 12.12 1.77 20.74
C ILE A 546 13.19 2.86 20.63
N LEU A 547 14.08 2.94 21.63
CA LEU A 547 15.21 3.89 21.62
C LEU A 547 16.11 3.67 20.40
N ASP A 548 16.46 2.42 20.10
CA ASP A 548 17.31 2.06 18.97
C ASP A 548 16.66 2.42 17.63
N SER A 549 15.38 2.11 17.47
CA SER A 549 14.65 2.47 16.24
C SER A 549 14.62 3.98 16.01
N ILE A 550 14.66 4.80 17.06
CA ILE A 550 14.71 6.27 16.96
C ILE A 550 16.13 6.77 16.65
N LEU A 551 17.14 6.21 17.30
CA LEU A 551 18.54 6.64 17.15
C LEU A 551 19.18 6.10 15.87
N SER A 552 18.88 4.85 15.52
CA SER A 552 19.52 4.10 14.42
C SER A 552 18.47 3.38 13.56
N PRO A 553 17.59 4.11 12.87
CA PRO A 553 16.41 3.54 12.17
C PRO A 553 16.76 2.62 10.99
N ASN A 554 18.03 2.58 10.57
CA ASN A 554 18.49 1.70 9.50
C ASN A 554 18.90 0.31 10.00
N ASN A 555 19.13 0.15 11.33
CA ASN A 555 19.63 -1.10 11.87
C ASN A 555 18.58 -2.21 11.84
N ASP A 556 17.30 -1.85 12.04
CA ASP A 556 16.19 -2.79 12.01
C ASP A 556 14.97 -2.12 11.35
N ILE A 557 14.74 -2.46 10.09
CA ILE A 557 13.59 -1.96 9.33
C ILE A 557 12.50 -3.02 9.38
N LYS A 558 11.38 -2.69 10.01
CA LYS A 558 10.22 -3.58 10.12
C LYS A 558 9.78 -4.10 8.76
N GLN A 559 9.58 -5.41 8.66
CA GLN A 559 9.08 -6.08 7.45
C GLN A 559 7.81 -5.39 6.90
N GLY A 560 7.79 -5.13 5.59
CA GLY A 560 6.71 -4.41 4.90
C GLY A 560 6.88 -2.88 4.92
N PHE A 561 7.90 -2.36 5.61
CA PHE A 561 8.26 -0.93 5.61
C PHE A 561 9.65 -0.65 5.03
N GLU A 562 10.20 -1.63 4.31
CA GLU A 562 11.44 -1.44 3.56
C GLU A 562 11.25 -0.40 2.45
N THR A 563 12.20 0.49 2.34
CA THR A 563 12.20 1.49 1.28
C THR A 563 12.42 0.82 -0.08
N VAL A 564 11.53 1.07 -1.02
CA VAL A 564 11.71 0.68 -2.42
C VAL A 564 12.02 1.93 -3.24
N ILE A 565 13.07 1.86 -4.04
CA ILE A 565 13.47 2.91 -4.98
C ILE A 565 13.11 2.43 -6.38
N VAL A 566 12.28 3.19 -7.07
CA VAL A 566 11.93 2.97 -8.47
C VAL A 566 12.57 4.08 -9.31
N THR A 567 13.46 3.70 -10.21
CA THR A 567 14.03 4.61 -11.23
C THR A 567 13.21 4.45 -12.49
N ARG A 568 12.72 5.57 -13.03
CA ARG A 568 11.97 5.62 -14.28
C ARG A 568 12.91 5.69 -15.49
N LYS A 569 12.38 5.49 -16.69
CA LYS A 569 13.14 5.56 -17.94
C LYS A 569 13.73 6.95 -18.22
N ASP A 570 13.18 8.01 -17.63
CA ASP A 570 13.69 9.37 -17.71
C ASP A 570 14.75 9.70 -16.64
N ASP A 571 15.25 8.69 -15.93
CA ASP A 571 16.21 8.79 -14.81
C ASP A 571 15.68 9.50 -13.56
N THR A 572 14.39 9.81 -13.50
CA THR A 572 13.78 10.25 -12.25
C THR A 572 13.59 9.07 -11.30
N THR A 573 13.73 9.32 -10.01
CA THR A 573 13.59 8.28 -8.97
C THR A 573 12.45 8.63 -8.01
N VAL A 574 11.69 7.61 -7.64
CA VAL A 574 10.68 7.71 -6.59
C VAL A 574 11.04 6.67 -5.52
N ALA A 575 11.20 7.13 -4.28
CA ALA A 575 11.40 6.26 -3.13
C ALA A 575 10.14 6.22 -2.27
N GLY A 576 9.84 5.08 -1.67
CA GLY A 576 8.66 4.94 -0.83
C GLY A 576 8.45 3.53 -0.33
N ILE A 577 7.33 3.31 0.35
CA ILE A 577 6.90 1.99 0.82
C ILE A 577 6.04 1.33 -0.25
N LEU A 578 6.43 0.13 -0.67
CA LEU A 578 5.67 -0.64 -1.65
C LEU A 578 4.26 -0.94 -1.10
N GLN A 579 3.24 -0.51 -1.81
CA GLN A 579 1.85 -0.80 -1.47
C GLN A 579 1.33 -1.99 -2.26
N ARG A 580 1.64 -2.03 -3.55
CA ARG A 580 1.19 -3.09 -4.46
C ARG A 580 2.09 -3.15 -5.69
N ARG A 581 2.30 -4.37 -6.19
CA ARG A 581 2.86 -4.61 -7.53
C ARG A 581 1.87 -5.45 -8.32
N SER A 582 1.50 -5.01 -9.51
CA SER A 582 0.64 -5.71 -10.45
C SER A 582 1.32 -5.76 -11.81
N ASP A 583 0.71 -6.45 -12.78
CA ASP A 583 1.22 -6.50 -14.16
C ASP A 583 1.24 -5.12 -14.84
N ALA A 584 0.39 -4.20 -14.40
CA ALA A 584 0.27 -2.88 -15.00
C ALA A 584 1.16 -1.83 -14.33
N ALA A 585 1.32 -1.87 -12.99
CA ALA A 585 1.98 -0.81 -12.26
C ALA A 585 2.61 -1.28 -10.94
N THR A 586 3.68 -0.59 -10.56
CA THR A 586 4.25 -0.59 -9.21
C THR A 586 3.71 0.61 -8.46
N VAL A 587 3.01 0.37 -7.35
CA VAL A 587 2.38 1.40 -6.52
C VAL A 587 3.16 1.55 -5.22
N ILE A 588 3.65 2.74 -4.96
CA ILE A 588 4.41 3.07 -3.74
C ILE A 588 3.76 4.25 -3.01
N ARG A 589 3.92 4.26 -1.69
CA ARG A 589 3.58 5.39 -0.84
C ARG A 589 4.84 6.19 -0.62
N ASP A 590 4.88 7.42 -1.10
CA ASP A 590 6.03 8.30 -0.98
C ASP A 590 6.17 8.89 0.44
N PRO A 591 7.31 9.52 0.78
CA PRO A 591 7.51 10.15 2.09
C PRO A 591 6.51 11.26 2.43
N ALA A 592 5.84 11.85 1.45
CA ALA A 592 4.77 12.83 1.63
C ALA A 592 3.39 12.17 1.86
N ASN A 593 3.35 10.85 2.10
CA ASN A 593 2.15 10.04 2.31
C ASN A 593 1.22 9.97 1.07
N LYS A 594 1.72 10.28 -0.12
CA LYS A 594 0.98 10.20 -1.38
C LYS A 594 1.15 8.81 -2.01
N ILE A 595 0.09 8.32 -2.64
CA ILE A 595 0.15 7.10 -3.44
C ILE A 595 0.62 7.46 -4.84
N VAL A 596 1.71 6.85 -5.26
CA VAL A 596 2.31 7.04 -6.60
C VAL A 596 2.24 5.71 -7.34
N ALA A 597 1.45 5.66 -8.41
CA ALA A 597 1.41 4.53 -9.32
C ALA A 597 2.40 4.78 -10.48
N ILE A 598 3.32 3.87 -10.69
CA ILE A 598 4.33 3.93 -11.74
C ILE A 598 4.04 2.79 -12.71
N PRO A 599 3.66 3.06 -13.96
CA PRO A 599 3.47 2.02 -14.97
C PRO A 599 4.73 1.17 -15.11
N ASN A 600 4.57 -0.15 -15.23
CA ASN A 600 5.74 -1.04 -15.30
C ASN A 600 6.59 -0.82 -16.55
N ASP A 601 5.99 -0.36 -17.63
CA ASP A 601 6.68 0.04 -18.85
C ASP A 601 7.52 1.34 -18.71
N ASP A 602 7.27 2.15 -17.69
CA ASP A 602 8.10 3.32 -17.33
C ASP A 602 9.21 2.98 -16.33
N VAL A 603 9.18 1.79 -15.73
CA VAL A 603 10.20 1.37 -14.76
C VAL A 603 11.49 0.96 -15.48
N LYS A 604 12.59 1.68 -15.22
CA LYS A 604 13.95 1.33 -15.64
C LYS A 604 14.58 0.35 -14.66
N LYS A 605 14.39 0.58 -13.35
CA LYS A 605 14.94 -0.24 -12.26
C LYS A 605 14.08 -0.12 -11.01
N SER A 606 13.94 -1.20 -10.27
CA SER A 606 13.33 -1.20 -8.94
C SER A 606 14.21 -2.02 -7.98
N ALA A 607 14.55 -1.45 -6.83
CA ALA A 607 15.40 -2.09 -5.83
C ALA A 607 14.97 -1.72 -4.42
N LYS A 608 15.18 -2.62 -3.45
CA LYS A 608 15.10 -2.29 -2.03
C LYS A 608 16.32 -1.47 -1.63
N SER A 609 16.11 -0.48 -0.77
CA SER A 609 17.16 0.31 -0.13
C SER A 609 17.48 -0.24 1.25
N PRO A 610 18.75 -0.24 1.69
CA PRO A 610 19.10 -0.53 3.07
C PRO A 610 18.72 0.63 4.01
N VAL A 611 18.28 1.77 3.48
CA VAL A 611 17.95 2.97 4.25
C VAL A 611 16.48 3.07 4.52
N SER A 612 16.12 3.29 5.78
CA SER A 612 14.75 3.55 6.24
C SER A 612 14.25 4.91 5.72
N LEU A 613 12.94 5.03 5.48
CA LEU A 613 12.31 6.34 5.30
C LEU A 613 12.25 7.14 6.61
N MET A 614 12.41 6.50 7.76
CA MET A 614 12.60 7.19 9.03
C MET A 614 13.99 7.83 9.05
N PRO A 615 14.11 9.16 9.08
CA PRO A 615 15.41 9.81 8.94
C PRO A 615 16.27 9.59 10.21
N ALA A 616 17.51 9.14 10.03
CA ALA A 616 18.47 9.13 11.12
C ALA A 616 18.77 10.57 11.60
N GLY A 617 18.94 10.75 12.91
CA GLY A 617 19.27 12.03 13.52
C GLY A 617 18.08 12.96 13.76
N LEU A 618 16.85 12.48 13.75
CA LEU A 618 15.67 13.23 14.20
C LEU A 618 15.83 13.79 15.63
N THR A 619 16.57 13.08 16.45
CA THR A 619 16.81 13.43 17.86
C THR A 619 17.86 14.51 18.09
N THR A 620 18.58 14.95 17.05
CA THR A 620 19.68 15.94 17.19
C THR A 620 19.22 17.30 17.71
N THR A 621 17.91 17.58 17.62
CA THR A 621 17.29 18.80 18.14
C THR A 621 16.65 18.61 19.51
N LEU A 622 16.61 17.38 20.04
CA LEU A 622 16.04 17.08 21.36
C LEU A 622 17.09 17.23 22.45
N ARG A 623 16.63 17.72 23.60
CA ARG A 623 17.36 17.58 24.86
C ARG A 623 17.24 16.15 25.36
N LYS A 624 18.16 15.75 26.25
CA LYS A 624 18.18 14.38 26.81
C LYS A 624 16.88 14.04 27.54
N ASP A 625 16.32 14.97 28.29
CA ASP A 625 15.03 14.80 28.99
C ASP A 625 13.85 14.63 28.01
N GLU A 626 13.84 15.37 26.90
CA GLU A 626 12.80 15.22 25.87
C GLU A 626 12.86 13.87 25.15
N LEU A 627 14.07 13.31 24.95
CA LEU A 627 14.23 11.96 24.40
C LEU A 627 13.73 10.90 25.39
N VAL A 628 14.04 11.05 26.68
CA VAL A 628 13.53 10.20 27.75
C VAL A 628 12.00 10.20 27.77
N ASP A 629 11.40 11.39 27.72
CA ASP A 629 9.94 11.56 27.72
C ASP A 629 9.28 10.95 26.46
N LEU A 630 9.90 11.13 25.29
CA LEU A 630 9.41 10.55 24.03
C LEU A 630 9.40 9.02 24.10
N VAL A 631 10.51 8.41 24.54
CA VAL A 631 10.58 6.95 24.68
C VAL A 631 9.58 6.47 25.73
N ARG A 632 9.42 7.21 26.83
CA ARG A 632 8.40 6.92 27.86
C ARG A 632 7.00 6.91 27.32
N TYR A 633 6.64 7.91 26.50
CA TYR A 633 5.34 7.98 25.85
C TYR A 633 5.10 6.77 24.95
N LEU A 634 6.03 6.48 24.04
CA LEU A 634 5.89 5.37 23.09
C LEU A 634 5.82 4.00 23.79
N THR A 635 6.60 3.80 24.84
CA THR A 635 6.55 2.57 25.65
C THR A 635 5.21 2.38 26.37
N GLY A 636 4.47 3.47 26.64
CA GLY A 636 3.15 3.41 27.26
C GLY A 636 2.00 3.05 26.32
N LEU A 637 2.21 3.07 25.00
CA LEU A 637 1.16 2.81 24.00
C LEU A 637 0.83 1.31 23.90
N ASN A 638 -0.41 0.94 24.27
CA ASN A 638 -0.86 -0.46 24.38
C ASN A 638 -2.09 -0.83 23.53
N GLY A 639 -2.47 0.04 22.59
CA GLY A 639 -3.62 -0.19 21.71
C GLY A 639 -4.92 0.50 22.14
N ASN A 640 -5.02 0.96 23.39
CA ASN A 640 -6.23 1.59 23.93
C ASN A 640 -6.20 3.14 23.93
N GLY A 641 -5.21 3.74 23.27
CA GLY A 641 -5.07 5.19 23.16
C GLY A 641 -4.46 5.88 24.39
N ASP A 642 -4.44 5.23 25.56
CA ASP A 642 -3.88 5.77 26.80
C ASP A 642 -2.60 5.04 27.20
N ALA A 643 -1.57 5.79 27.59
CA ALA A 643 -0.34 5.23 28.12
C ALA A 643 -0.58 4.64 29.51
N ARG A 644 -0.47 3.31 29.65
CA ARG A 644 -0.48 2.66 30.98
C ARG A 644 0.82 2.90 31.75
N PRO A 645 0.78 2.94 33.09
CA PRO A 645 2.00 2.88 33.92
C PRO A 645 2.75 1.57 33.61
N LEU A 646 4.08 1.66 33.48
CA LEU A 646 4.90 0.45 33.40
C LEU A 646 4.82 -0.31 34.74
N PRO A 647 4.70 -1.65 34.70
CA PRO A 647 4.76 -2.44 35.93
C PRO A 647 6.13 -2.24 36.60
N PRO A 648 6.19 -2.20 37.94
CA PRO A 648 7.46 -2.13 38.64
C PRO A 648 8.32 -3.34 38.26
N GLN A 649 9.61 -3.11 37.98
CA GLN A 649 10.56 -4.21 37.74
C GLN A 649 10.58 -5.08 38.99
N GLN A 650 10.28 -6.35 38.85
CA GLN A 650 10.65 -7.36 39.86
C GLN A 650 12.19 -7.44 39.89
N LYS A 651 12.74 -7.13 41.07
CA LYS A 651 14.19 -7.27 41.36
C LYS A 651 14.63 -8.72 41.27
#